data_c83cd0bcc990e8405e2095fc0490121f
#
_entry.id   c83cd0bcc990e8405e2095fc0490121f
#
_cell.length_a   1.000
_cell.length_b   1.000
_cell.length_c   1.000
_cell.angle_alpha   90.00
_cell.angle_beta   90.00
_cell.angle_gamma   90.00
#
_symmetry.space_group_name_H-M   'P 1'
#
loop_
_entity.id
_entity.type
_entity.pdbx_description
1 polymer ?
#
loop_
_entity_poly.entity_id
_entity_poly.type
_entity_poly.pdbx_seq_one_letter_code
_entity_poly.pdbx_strand_id
1 'polypeptide(L)'
;MYFLYTLLTAIGAVLLLPWFAIVRLRRGKYFHGLREKLGFFPASLRTAAEGGEGAVWIHAVSVGEVLAAIPLARRLRERFPGHRLILSTTTPAGQSLARERFAPPFLADTIFYFPLDWPFSVRRAFRAIRPSLVVVMETEIWPNFLRHARRCGVPVVFVNGRISERSFARSRRWLWLARGFFRDVLDDARLFLMQSEADAARLQTLGAKPARVEIIGNLKYDITPPASNAVADWLAAASGRRSPLLVAGSVLAGEEGAVLEAFAAVRARFPAALLALAPRKPDRFDAAAELISRCGLRCLRRSAADLSLPFPTDVDVLLLDTVGELAAIYRLASLVFVGGSLIPAGGHNILEPAVCGRVPIFGPHMQNFRNIAAEFCAEKAALLVHDGGELGRIWLELLADEPRRTALGCKAQTLVERNQGATERTLNRLAAILQESRPHPEHPRGLLRAALLPITPLYGLAASLRAAAYQRGILRPRRLPATVISVGNLTVGGTGKTPFVGWLAECLLRDGKPAAILSRGYRGFGRGSAPAGAQHGDSPGADEPRLLQLQLAGKVPVVEGRDRYRAAQPLLGRGVEWFVLDDGFQHLELERDVNIVLIDAADPFGGGLLPAGRAREPRSALRRADILVITRALRAPGLEAALRRHSEAPIFYATTVWDELLPISIPAFAVAERAPGSLGSSSVSAQSSAASNGRPRYFAFCGIGNPDAFFSDLRRWSGQLQGTVVGERSFPDHHRYSSEDLSEVERAARESGGTALVCTEKDARNLPLPLAATLPLFACRIRLVPTDQEAVYRAILQMADRRRGASA
;
A
#
# COMPACT_ATOMS: atom_id res chain seq x y z
N MET A 1 -21.52 10.92 20.36
CA MET A 1 -20.85 12.10 19.83
C MET A 1 -20.85 12.17 18.29
N TYR A 2 -20.50 11.10 17.52
CA TYR A 2 -20.55 11.11 16.03
C TYR A 2 -21.94 11.41 15.45
N PHE A 3 -23.02 10.90 16.07
CA PHE A 3 -24.38 11.23 15.66
C PHE A 3 -24.67 12.71 15.84
N LEU A 4 -24.29 13.27 17.00
CA LEU A 4 -24.46 14.70 17.29
C LEU A 4 -23.66 15.57 16.33
N TYR A 5 -22.41 15.19 16.03
CA TYR A 5 -21.58 15.85 15.00
C TYR A 5 -22.27 15.84 13.64
N THR A 6 -22.79 14.68 13.20
CA THR A 6 -23.49 14.56 11.92
C THR A 6 -24.77 15.40 11.88
N LEU A 7 -25.53 15.40 12.97
CA LEU A 7 -26.75 16.21 13.10
C LEU A 7 -26.44 17.72 13.04
N LEU A 8 -25.43 18.17 13.80
CA LEU A 8 -25.02 19.58 13.81
C LEU A 8 -24.50 20.05 12.44
N THR A 9 -23.72 19.19 11.75
CA THR A 9 -23.24 19.52 10.40
C THR A 9 -24.37 19.54 9.37
N ALA A 10 -25.38 18.67 9.50
CA ALA A 10 -26.57 18.68 8.65
C ALA A 10 -27.43 19.92 8.90
N ILE A 11 -27.70 20.28 10.16
CA ILE A 11 -28.43 21.50 10.52
C ILE A 11 -27.68 22.75 10.01
N GLY A 12 -26.36 22.82 10.23
CA GLY A 12 -25.53 23.91 9.73
C GLY A 12 -25.58 24.04 8.20
N ALA A 13 -25.56 22.90 7.47
CA ALA A 13 -25.70 22.91 6.02
C ALA A 13 -27.07 23.46 5.57
N VAL A 14 -28.17 23.07 6.25
CA VAL A 14 -29.52 23.55 5.93
C VAL A 14 -29.63 25.06 6.21
N LEU A 15 -29.12 25.53 7.35
CA LEU A 15 -29.14 26.95 7.70
C LEU A 15 -28.32 27.83 6.75
N LEU A 16 -27.24 27.27 6.20
CA LEU A 16 -26.37 27.98 5.24
C LEU A 16 -26.85 27.87 3.79
N LEU A 17 -27.86 27.02 3.47
CA LEU A 17 -28.43 26.90 2.13
C LEU A 17 -28.85 28.22 1.48
N PRO A 18 -29.58 29.15 2.17
CA PRO A 18 -29.96 30.43 1.58
C PRO A 18 -28.75 31.29 1.22
N TRP A 19 -27.74 31.31 2.11
CA TRP A 19 -26.50 32.04 1.87
C TRP A 19 -25.73 31.46 0.67
N PHE A 20 -25.63 30.13 0.59
CA PHE A 20 -25.04 29.46 -0.56
C PHE A 20 -25.82 29.73 -1.87
N ALA A 21 -27.13 29.77 -1.83
CA ALA A 21 -27.95 30.11 -2.99
C ALA A 21 -27.68 31.56 -3.49
N ILE A 22 -27.59 32.54 -2.58
CA ILE A 22 -27.25 33.92 -2.91
C ILE A 22 -25.82 34.04 -3.48
N VAL A 23 -24.85 33.36 -2.89
CA VAL A 23 -23.47 33.37 -3.37
C VAL A 23 -23.36 32.70 -4.74
N ARG A 24 -24.15 31.66 -5.00
CA ARG A 24 -24.25 31.02 -6.32
C ARG A 24 -24.75 31.99 -7.39
N LEU A 25 -25.85 32.73 -7.09
CA LEU A 25 -26.43 33.71 -8.01
C LEU A 25 -25.46 34.85 -8.32
N ARG A 26 -24.62 35.26 -7.33
CA ARG A 26 -23.71 36.40 -7.49
C ARG A 26 -22.31 36.04 -8.02
N ARG A 27 -21.77 34.84 -7.79
CA ARG A 27 -20.36 34.53 -8.05
C ARG A 27 -20.10 33.25 -8.86
N GLY A 28 -21.10 32.41 -9.14
CA GLY A 28 -20.97 31.20 -9.98
C GLY A 28 -19.98 30.09 -9.51
N LYS A 29 -19.22 30.37 -8.46
CA LYS A 29 -17.96 29.62 -8.18
C LYS A 29 -18.04 28.42 -7.22
N TYR A 30 -19.13 28.18 -6.48
CA TYR A 30 -19.12 27.25 -5.35
C TYR A 30 -19.67 25.84 -5.61
N PHE A 31 -20.20 25.54 -6.80
CA PHE A 31 -20.88 24.25 -7.08
C PHE A 31 -20.12 23.27 -7.97
N HIS A 32 -18.84 23.55 -8.25
CA HIS A 32 -18.03 22.58 -8.99
C HIS A 32 -17.87 21.29 -8.19
N GLY A 33 -18.25 20.17 -8.81
CA GLY A 33 -18.13 18.85 -8.19
C GLY A 33 -19.14 18.53 -7.08
N LEU A 34 -20.26 19.26 -6.93
CA LEU A 34 -21.25 19.00 -5.87
C LEU A 34 -21.81 17.57 -5.95
N ARG A 35 -22.04 17.05 -7.16
CA ARG A 35 -22.49 15.66 -7.35
C ARG A 35 -21.48 14.66 -6.78
N GLU A 36 -20.17 14.84 -7.07
CA GLU A 36 -19.09 14.00 -6.53
C GLU A 36 -18.98 14.14 -5.01
N LYS A 37 -19.04 15.39 -4.48
CA LYS A 37 -19.05 15.67 -3.03
C LYS A 37 -20.23 15.00 -2.29
N LEU A 38 -21.36 14.83 -2.95
CA LEU A 38 -22.51 14.09 -2.44
C LEU A 38 -22.42 12.57 -2.68
N GLY A 39 -21.34 12.10 -3.29
CA GLY A 39 -21.10 10.66 -3.51
C GLY A 39 -21.69 10.11 -4.80
N PHE A 40 -22.01 10.96 -5.78
CA PHE A 40 -22.40 10.55 -7.13
C PHE A 40 -21.21 10.63 -8.06
N PHE A 41 -20.45 9.57 -8.11
CA PHE A 41 -19.20 9.48 -8.86
C PHE A 41 -19.40 9.04 -10.31
N PRO A 42 -18.50 9.44 -11.25
CA PRO A 42 -18.54 9.04 -12.64
C PRO A 42 -18.34 7.50 -12.76
N ALA A 43 -18.80 6.94 -13.88
CA ALA A 43 -18.69 5.50 -14.13
C ALA A 43 -17.25 5.00 -14.12
N SER A 44 -16.29 5.81 -14.59
CA SER A 44 -14.86 5.51 -14.59
C SER A 44 -14.28 5.17 -13.21
N LEU A 45 -14.84 5.75 -12.14
CA LEU A 45 -14.43 5.40 -10.78
C LEU A 45 -14.95 4.01 -10.34
N ARG A 46 -16.05 3.54 -10.94
CA ARG A 46 -16.72 2.27 -10.63
C ARG A 46 -16.17 1.10 -11.44
N THR A 47 -15.97 1.29 -12.74
CA THR A 47 -15.41 0.25 -13.63
C THR A 47 -13.95 -0.06 -13.31
N ALA A 48 -13.21 0.93 -12.83
CA ALA A 48 -11.85 0.71 -12.33
C ALA A 48 -11.79 -0.15 -11.05
N ALA A 49 -12.92 -0.51 -10.42
CA ALA A 49 -12.94 -1.33 -9.20
C ALA A 49 -12.81 -2.85 -9.45
N GLU A 50 -12.79 -3.32 -10.70
CA GLU A 50 -12.90 -4.73 -11.05
C GLU A 50 -11.58 -5.46 -11.32
N GLY A 51 -10.41 -4.79 -11.21
CA GLY A 51 -9.12 -5.45 -11.41
C GLY A 51 -7.99 -4.78 -10.64
N GLY A 52 -7.38 -5.48 -9.67
CA GLY A 52 -6.17 -5.02 -9.00
C GLY A 52 -6.13 -5.27 -7.48
N GLU A 53 -4.96 -5.07 -6.87
CA GLU A 53 -4.68 -5.26 -5.44
C GLU A 53 -5.41 -4.25 -4.52
N GLY A 54 -6.36 -3.48 -5.04
CA GLY A 54 -7.05 -2.40 -4.33
C GLY A 54 -6.57 -1.01 -4.76
N ALA A 55 -7.03 0.02 -4.08
CA ALA A 55 -6.68 1.40 -4.39
C ALA A 55 -5.93 2.07 -3.24
N VAL A 56 -4.86 2.78 -3.54
CA VAL A 56 -4.27 3.78 -2.65
C VAL A 56 -4.96 5.11 -2.94
N TRP A 57 -5.71 5.60 -1.97
CA TRP A 57 -6.44 6.86 -2.09
C TRP A 57 -5.67 7.99 -1.42
N ILE A 58 -5.13 8.92 -2.19
CA ILE A 58 -4.48 10.13 -1.69
C ILE A 58 -5.51 11.26 -1.64
N HIS A 59 -5.58 11.96 -0.52
CA HIS A 59 -6.38 13.18 -0.35
C HIS A 59 -5.47 14.38 -0.15
N ALA A 60 -5.56 15.39 -1.04
CA ALA A 60 -4.79 16.62 -0.99
C ALA A 60 -5.75 17.82 -1.24
N VAL A 61 -5.99 18.65 -0.23
CA VAL A 61 -7.04 19.69 -0.24
C VAL A 61 -6.72 20.83 -1.18
N SER A 62 -5.48 21.33 -1.11
CA SER A 62 -5.03 22.57 -1.72
C SER A 62 -3.95 22.38 -2.78
N VAL A 63 -3.65 23.44 -3.54
CA VAL A 63 -2.54 23.48 -4.51
C VAL A 63 -1.22 23.06 -3.87
N GLY A 64 -0.93 23.56 -2.66
CA GLY A 64 0.32 23.26 -1.96
C GLY A 64 0.45 21.78 -1.58
N GLU A 65 -0.66 21.15 -1.17
CA GLU A 65 -0.70 19.73 -0.81
C GLU A 65 -0.63 18.83 -2.05
N VAL A 66 -1.28 19.23 -3.16
CA VAL A 66 -1.18 18.52 -4.44
C VAL A 66 0.27 18.49 -4.93
N LEU A 67 0.98 19.63 -4.87
CA LEU A 67 2.40 19.67 -5.23
C LEU A 67 3.27 18.82 -4.31
N ALA A 68 3.02 18.85 -3.00
CA ALA A 68 3.75 18.05 -2.02
C ALA A 68 3.47 16.54 -2.17
N ALA A 69 2.33 16.16 -2.74
CA ALA A 69 1.97 14.76 -2.99
C ALA A 69 2.65 14.16 -4.24
N ILE A 70 3.15 14.97 -5.19
CA ILE A 70 3.72 14.47 -6.46
C ILE A 70 4.89 13.50 -6.24
N PRO A 71 5.94 13.81 -5.44
CA PRO A 71 7.06 12.91 -5.23
C PRO A 71 6.60 11.58 -4.59
N LEU A 72 5.74 11.65 -3.60
CA LEU A 72 5.19 10.48 -2.93
C LEU A 72 4.34 9.61 -3.88
N ALA A 73 3.47 10.23 -4.68
CA ALA A 73 2.63 9.54 -5.65
C ALA A 73 3.46 8.80 -6.72
N ARG A 74 4.53 9.43 -7.21
CA ARG A 74 5.46 8.81 -8.16
C ARG A 74 6.12 7.57 -7.56
N ARG A 75 6.66 7.68 -6.35
CA ARG A 75 7.28 6.56 -5.64
C ARG A 75 6.29 5.46 -5.28
N LEU A 76 5.05 5.81 -4.92
CA LEU A 76 3.98 4.82 -4.70
C LEU A 76 3.65 4.06 -5.98
N ARG A 77 3.58 4.74 -7.13
CA ARG A 77 3.32 4.10 -8.44
C ARG A 77 4.45 3.16 -8.84
N GLU A 78 5.71 3.55 -8.62
CA GLU A 78 6.89 2.74 -8.91
C GLU A 78 6.92 1.47 -8.02
N ARG A 79 6.64 1.63 -6.73
CA ARG A 79 6.77 0.53 -5.75
C ARG A 79 5.57 -0.40 -5.71
N PHE A 80 4.37 0.09 -6.07
CA PHE A 80 3.10 -0.65 -6.01
C PHE A 80 2.34 -0.54 -7.33
N PRO A 81 2.90 -1.06 -8.46
CA PRO A 81 2.28 -0.94 -9.78
C PRO A 81 0.93 -1.67 -9.89
N GLY A 82 0.69 -2.67 -9.03
CA GLY A 82 -0.59 -3.40 -8.95
C GLY A 82 -1.71 -2.64 -8.25
N HIS A 83 -1.40 -1.56 -7.51
CA HIS A 83 -2.41 -0.74 -6.84
C HIS A 83 -2.85 0.42 -7.73
N ARG A 84 -4.13 0.68 -7.78
CA ARG A 84 -4.65 1.91 -8.39
C ARG A 84 -4.33 3.10 -7.51
N LEU A 85 -3.86 4.17 -8.11
CA LEU A 85 -3.62 5.43 -7.41
C LEU A 85 -4.76 6.40 -7.70
N ILE A 86 -5.50 6.78 -6.68
CA ILE A 86 -6.66 7.65 -6.77
C ILE A 86 -6.38 8.93 -5.98
N LEU A 87 -6.61 10.09 -6.61
CA LEU A 87 -6.42 11.38 -5.97
C LEU A 87 -7.74 12.11 -5.77
N SER A 88 -7.96 12.66 -4.59
CA SER A 88 -9.07 13.56 -4.33
C SER A 88 -8.60 14.92 -3.83
N THR A 89 -9.35 15.95 -4.21
CA THR A 89 -9.10 17.34 -3.77
C THR A 89 -10.38 17.97 -3.25
N THR A 90 -10.26 19.13 -2.60
CA THR A 90 -11.43 19.88 -2.10
C THR A 90 -11.62 21.20 -2.82
N THR A 91 -10.52 21.88 -3.19
CA THR A 91 -10.57 23.22 -3.80
C THR A 91 -10.55 23.15 -5.34
N PRO A 92 -11.24 24.07 -6.05
CA PRO A 92 -11.21 24.11 -7.52
C PRO A 92 -9.79 24.27 -8.10
N ALA A 93 -8.96 25.11 -7.49
CA ALA A 93 -7.58 25.31 -7.92
C ALA A 93 -6.72 24.05 -7.72
N GLY A 94 -6.89 23.35 -6.57
CA GLY A 94 -6.26 22.05 -6.33
C GLY A 94 -6.70 21.01 -7.35
N GLN A 95 -7.99 20.97 -7.70
CA GLN A 95 -8.55 20.06 -8.69
C GLN A 95 -8.00 20.33 -10.11
N SER A 96 -7.89 21.60 -10.49
CA SER A 96 -7.31 21.98 -11.79
C SER A 96 -5.86 21.53 -11.91
N LEU A 97 -5.05 21.83 -10.90
CA LEU A 97 -3.65 21.40 -10.84
C LEU A 97 -3.51 19.87 -10.80
N ALA A 98 -4.37 19.19 -10.03
CA ALA A 98 -4.39 17.75 -9.98
C ALA A 98 -4.64 17.14 -11.36
N ARG A 99 -5.61 17.65 -12.10
CA ARG A 99 -5.89 17.20 -13.48
C ARG A 99 -4.74 17.48 -14.43
N GLU A 100 -4.01 18.57 -14.25
CA GLU A 100 -2.83 18.90 -15.07
C GLU A 100 -1.64 17.96 -14.79
N ARG A 101 -1.38 17.63 -13.50
CA ARG A 101 -0.15 16.97 -13.08
C ARG A 101 -0.28 15.49 -12.78
N PHE A 102 -1.48 15.01 -12.45
CA PHE A 102 -1.73 13.64 -12.03
C PHE A 102 -2.59 12.84 -13.01
N ALA A 103 -3.36 13.48 -13.93
CA ALA A 103 -4.25 12.76 -14.81
C ALA A 103 -3.53 11.69 -15.64
N PRO A 104 -4.22 10.59 -16.04
CA PRO A 104 -3.64 9.59 -16.90
C PRO A 104 -3.06 10.18 -18.20
N PRO A 105 -1.89 9.72 -18.69
CA PRO A 105 -1.17 8.52 -18.21
C PRO A 105 -0.12 8.79 -17.10
N PHE A 106 -0.11 9.97 -16.46
CA PHE A 106 1.00 10.40 -15.61
C PHE A 106 1.10 9.68 -14.27
N LEU A 107 0.21 9.96 -13.30
CA LEU A 107 0.37 9.46 -11.94
C LEU A 107 -0.88 8.79 -11.38
N ALA A 108 -2.06 9.42 -11.46
CA ALA A 108 -3.30 8.90 -10.88
C ALA A 108 -4.22 8.29 -11.94
N ASP A 109 -4.87 7.19 -11.60
CA ASP A 109 -5.85 6.52 -12.47
C ASP A 109 -7.18 7.27 -12.48
N THR A 110 -7.49 7.99 -11.40
CA THR A 110 -8.72 8.80 -11.30
C THR A 110 -8.53 9.97 -10.34
N ILE A 111 -9.14 11.10 -10.68
CA ILE A 111 -9.14 12.32 -9.88
C ILE A 111 -10.58 12.79 -9.67
N PHE A 112 -10.95 13.11 -8.42
CA PHE A 112 -12.31 13.53 -8.08
C PHE A 112 -12.35 14.48 -6.88
N TYR A 113 -13.51 15.08 -6.59
CA TYR A 113 -13.71 15.90 -5.40
C TYR A 113 -14.01 15.04 -4.18
N PHE A 114 -13.32 15.30 -3.06
CA PHE A 114 -13.51 14.62 -1.79
C PHE A 114 -14.98 14.67 -1.33
N PRO A 115 -15.55 13.56 -0.82
CA PRO A 115 -16.92 13.51 -0.35
C PRO A 115 -17.14 14.43 0.86
N LEU A 116 -18.29 15.03 0.98
CA LEU A 116 -18.71 15.67 2.23
C LEU A 116 -18.68 14.64 3.36
N ASP A 117 -18.29 15.08 4.58
CA ASP A 117 -18.15 14.20 5.74
C ASP A 117 -19.51 13.74 6.30
N TRP A 118 -20.41 13.38 5.41
CA TRP A 118 -21.70 12.78 5.74
C TRP A 118 -21.67 11.27 5.53
N PRO A 119 -22.30 10.49 6.44
CA PRO A 119 -22.21 9.02 6.38
C PRO A 119 -22.60 8.41 5.04
N PHE A 120 -23.57 8.97 4.33
CA PHE A 120 -24.01 8.45 3.04
C PHE A 120 -23.01 8.76 1.91
N SER A 121 -22.43 9.97 1.87
CA SER A 121 -21.43 10.37 0.87
C SER A 121 -20.14 9.57 1.04
N VAL A 122 -19.67 9.45 2.28
CA VAL A 122 -18.49 8.66 2.64
C VAL A 122 -18.68 7.18 2.28
N ARG A 123 -19.82 6.57 2.65
CA ARG A 123 -20.12 5.16 2.28
C ARG A 123 -20.09 4.92 0.78
N ARG A 124 -20.64 5.85 -0.01
CA ARG A 124 -20.64 5.75 -1.48
C ARG A 124 -19.22 5.84 -2.03
N ALA A 125 -18.38 6.73 -1.50
CA ALA A 125 -16.98 6.85 -1.89
C ALA A 125 -16.20 5.54 -1.62
N PHE A 126 -16.29 5.00 -0.41
CA PHE A 126 -15.63 3.73 -0.06
C PHE A 126 -16.11 2.55 -0.90
N ARG A 127 -17.41 2.49 -1.24
CA ARG A 127 -17.95 1.46 -2.14
C ARG A 127 -17.45 1.59 -3.57
N ALA A 128 -17.32 2.82 -4.07
CA ALA A 128 -16.86 3.09 -5.44
C ALA A 128 -15.35 2.87 -5.59
N ILE A 129 -14.55 3.27 -4.60
CA ILE A 129 -13.08 3.27 -4.65
C ILE A 129 -12.51 1.92 -4.19
N ARG A 130 -13.09 1.30 -3.14
CA ARG A 130 -12.55 0.12 -2.44
C ARG A 130 -11.09 0.32 -2.03
N PRO A 131 -10.77 1.35 -1.23
CA PRO A 131 -9.40 1.65 -0.89
C PRO A 131 -8.80 0.57 0.02
N SER A 132 -7.56 0.17 -0.24
CA SER A 132 -6.71 -0.64 0.65
C SER A 132 -5.94 0.24 1.65
N LEU A 133 -5.69 1.49 1.29
CA LEU A 133 -5.04 2.51 2.11
C LEU A 133 -5.57 3.89 1.74
N VAL A 134 -5.75 4.74 2.74
CA VAL A 134 -6.01 6.18 2.55
C VAL A 134 -4.84 6.97 3.10
N VAL A 135 -4.30 7.86 2.28
CA VAL A 135 -3.23 8.80 2.62
C VAL A 135 -3.84 10.21 2.62
N VAL A 136 -3.87 10.87 3.77
CA VAL A 136 -4.36 12.25 3.90
C VAL A 136 -3.15 13.17 4.03
N MET A 137 -3.04 14.11 3.10
CA MET A 137 -1.98 15.12 3.16
C MET A 137 -2.28 16.16 4.23
N GLU A 138 -1.24 16.55 4.96
CA GLU A 138 -1.31 17.46 6.10
C GLU A 138 -2.25 16.94 7.21
N THR A 139 -3.13 17.80 7.79
CA THR A 139 -3.93 17.40 8.97
C THR A 139 -5.42 17.74 8.75
N GLU A 140 -6.02 17.13 7.73
CA GLU A 140 -7.43 17.26 7.40
C GLU A 140 -8.26 16.18 8.10
N ILE A 141 -8.78 16.48 9.28
CA ILE A 141 -9.49 15.53 10.15
C ILE A 141 -10.99 15.56 9.88
N TRP A 142 -11.54 14.48 9.30
CA TRP A 142 -12.93 14.29 8.98
C TRP A 142 -13.53 13.14 9.81
N PRO A 143 -14.30 13.43 10.88
CA PRO A 143 -14.72 12.42 11.87
C PRO A 143 -15.50 11.24 11.30
N ASN A 144 -16.52 11.47 10.47
CA ASN A 144 -17.32 10.40 9.88
C ASN A 144 -16.50 9.55 8.88
N PHE A 145 -15.60 10.21 8.14
CA PHE A 145 -14.70 9.54 7.20
C PHE A 145 -13.76 8.57 7.93
N LEU A 146 -13.07 9.05 8.97
CA LEU A 146 -12.16 8.23 9.78
C LEU A 146 -12.90 7.07 10.44
N ARG A 147 -14.06 7.33 11.02
CA ARG A 147 -14.92 6.31 11.62
C ARG A 147 -15.35 5.24 10.64
N HIS A 148 -15.70 5.66 9.41
CA HIS A 148 -16.11 4.73 8.36
C HIS A 148 -14.93 3.89 7.87
N ALA A 149 -13.77 4.51 7.61
CA ALA A 149 -12.55 3.82 7.24
C ALA A 149 -12.19 2.72 8.26
N ARG A 150 -12.16 3.07 9.56
CA ARG A 150 -11.91 2.11 10.63
C ARG A 150 -12.91 0.95 10.65
N ARG A 151 -14.21 1.24 10.44
CA ARG A 151 -15.25 0.19 10.38
C ARG A 151 -15.08 -0.75 9.17
N CYS A 152 -14.55 -0.24 8.07
CA CYS A 152 -14.22 -1.02 6.88
C CYS A 152 -12.87 -1.73 6.98
N GLY A 153 -12.09 -1.52 8.06
CA GLY A 153 -10.73 -2.07 8.20
C GLY A 153 -9.69 -1.39 7.30
N VAL A 154 -10.03 -0.22 6.73
CA VAL A 154 -9.13 0.54 5.85
C VAL A 154 -8.26 1.47 6.70
N PRO A 155 -6.92 1.33 6.67
CA PRO A 155 -6.04 2.23 7.39
C PRO A 155 -6.05 3.62 6.76
N VAL A 156 -6.10 4.65 7.62
CA VAL A 156 -5.90 6.05 7.23
C VAL A 156 -4.61 6.53 7.85
N VAL A 157 -3.71 7.05 7.01
CA VAL A 157 -2.42 7.59 7.41
C VAL A 157 -2.36 9.07 7.03
N PHE A 158 -2.10 9.90 8.03
CA PHE A 158 -1.82 11.32 7.80
C PHE A 158 -0.33 11.48 7.48
N VAL A 159 -0.04 12.15 6.37
CA VAL A 159 1.32 12.33 5.86
C VAL A 159 1.62 13.82 5.76
N ASN A 160 2.86 14.19 6.09
CA ASN A 160 3.30 15.58 6.13
C ASN A 160 2.46 16.42 7.12
N GLY A 161 2.08 15.81 8.26
CA GLY A 161 1.17 16.37 9.24
C GLY A 161 1.68 17.67 9.86
N ARG A 162 0.81 18.69 9.87
CA ARG A 162 1.13 20.02 10.39
C ARG A 162 -0.03 20.59 11.16
N ILE A 163 0.23 21.16 12.32
CA ILE A 163 -0.78 21.89 13.13
C ILE A 163 -0.31 23.30 13.40
N SER A 164 -0.96 24.28 12.75
CA SER A 164 -0.63 25.68 12.99
C SER A 164 -1.02 26.11 14.42
N GLU A 165 -0.31 27.09 14.99
CA GLU A 165 -0.60 27.63 16.32
C GLU A 165 -2.03 28.13 16.46
N ARG A 166 -2.56 28.79 15.41
CA ARG A 166 -3.94 29.28 15.39
C ARG A 166 -4.96 28.13 15.42
N SER A 167 -4.73 27.06 14.65
CA SER A 167 -5.58 25.86 14.67
C SER A 167 -5.50 25.17 16.02
N PHE A 168 -4.31 25.00 16.57
CA PHE A 168 -4.09 24.42 17.89
C PHE A 168 -4.83 25.21 18.98
N ALA A 169 -4.64 26.53 19.04
CA ALA A 169 -5.30 27.39 20.02
C ALA A 169 -6.83 27.31 19.94
N ARG A 170 -7.39 27.25 18.71
CA ARG A 170 -8.82 27.07 18.46
C ARG A 170 -9.30 25.72 18.95
N SER A 171 -8.62 24.64 18.57
CA SER A 171 -8.98 23.28 18.98
C SER A 171 -8.87 23.09 20.49
N ARG A 172 -7.85 23.65 21.12
CA ARG A 172 -7.63 23.60 22.58
C ARG A 172 -8.78 24.23 23.37
N ARG A 173 -9.43 25.30 22.86
CA ARG A 173 -10.61 25.92 23.50
C ARG A 173 -11.80 24.94 23.61
N TRP A 174 -11.92 24.01 22.68
CA TRP A 174 -13.02 23.02 22.68
C TRP A 174 -12.67 21.72 23.38
N LEU A 175 -11.41 21.50 23.77
CA LEU A 175 -10.97 20.26 24.43
C LEU A 175 -11.70 20.02 25.76
N TRP A 176 -12.02 21.05 26.52
CA TRP A 176 -12.72 20.87 27.79
C TRP A 176 -14.13 20.28 27.60
N LEU A 177 -14.80 20.58 26.50
CA LEU A 177 -16.16 20.13 26.19
C LEU A 177 -16.19 18.82 25.39
N ALA A 178 -15.19 18.57 24.52
CA ALA A 178 -15.22 17.51 23.52
C ALA A 178 -13.95 16.61 23.53
N ARG A 179 -13.17 16.61 24.63
CA ARG A 179 -11.90 15.85 24.72
C ARG A 179 -12.03 14.38 24.37
N GLY A 180 -13.09 13.73 24.86
CA GLY A 180 -13.38 12.32 24.56
C GLY A 180 -13.64 12.10 23.06
N PHE A 181 -14.40 13.01 22.43
CA PHE A 181 -14.68 12.94 20.99
C PHE A 181 -13.43 13.13 20.15
N PHE A 182 -12.59 14.16 20.46
CA PHE A 182 -11.33 14.35 19.77
C PHE A 182 -10.41 13.12 19.85
N ARG A 183 -10.30 12.55 21.05
CA ARG A 183 -9.53 11.33 21.25
C ARG A 183 -10.07 10.17 20.43
N ASP A 184 -11.38 9.95 20.43
CA ASP A 184 -12.01 8.87 19.65
C ASP A 184 -11.78 9.05 18.15
N VAL A 185 -11.88 10.29 17.63
CA VAL A 185 -11.65 10.62 16.23
C VAL A 185 -10.19 10.38 15.83
N LEU A 186 -9.24 10.81 16.67
CA LEU A 186 -7.82 10.59 16.42
C LEU A 186 -7.43 9.10 16.54
N ASP A 187 -8.12 8.35 17.39
CA ASP A 187 -7.95 6.90 17.53
C ASP A 187 -8.53 6.12 16.33
N ASP A 188 -9.36 6.73 15.50
CA ASP A 188 -9.85 6.10 14.27
C ASP A 188 -8.80 6.11 13.14
N ALA A 189 -7.76 6.96 13.22
CA ALA A 189 -6.62 6.95 12.30
C ALA A 189 -5.58 5.87 12.68
N ARG A 190 -4.88 5.35 11.67
CA ARG A 190 -3.82 4.32 11.87
C ARG A 190 -2.51 4.93 12.32
N LEU A 191 -2.09 6.04 11.69
CA LEU A 191 -0.78 6.66 11.91
C LEU A 191 -0.79 8.13 11.49
N PHE A 192 0.00 8.96 12.20
CA PHE A 192 0.25 10.35 11.89
C PHE A 192 1.76 10.56 11.69
N LEU A 193 2.15 10.88 10.47
CA LEU A 193 3.54 11.18 10.08
C LEU A 193 3.71 12.71 10.06
N MET A 194 4.30 13.26 11.11
CA MET A 194 4.36 14.70 11.37
C MET A 194 5.62 15.33 10.81
N GLN A 195 5.53 16.62 10.45
CA GLN A 195 6.67 17.38 9.92
C GLN A 195 7.73 17.71 10.98
N SER A 196 7.29 17.97 12.22
CA SER A 196 8.17 18.43 13.29
C SER A 196 7.76 17.93 14.67
N GLU A 197 8.67 17.99 15.63
CA GLU A 197 8.41 17.70 17.05
C GLU A 197 7.30 18.59 17.63
N ALA A 198 7.29 19.86 17.27
CA ALA A 198 6.27 20.82 17.71
C ALA A 198 4.88 20.44 17.21
N ASP A 199 4.75 19.98 15.95
CA ASP A 199 3.48 19.52 15.39
C ASP A 199 3.03 18.22 16.05
N ALA A 200 3.96 17.29 16.31
CA ALA A 200 3.70 16.04 17.04
C ALA A 200 3.21 16.30 18.46
N ALA A 201 3.86 17.17 19.22
CA ALA A 201 3.49 17.54 20.58
C ALA A 201 2.08 18.19 20.63
N ARG A 202 1.77 19.08 19.67
CA ARG A 202 0.44 19.70 19.53
C ARG A 202 -0.64 18.63 19.28
N LEU A 203 -0.39 17.68 18.39
CA LEU A 203 -1.34 16.61 18.07
C LEU A 203 -1.58 15.69 19.28
N GLN A 204 -0.52 15.32 20.01
CA GLN A 204 -0.61 14.53 21.23
C GLN A 204 -1.39 15.27 22.33
N THR A 205 -1.19 16.58 22.46
CA THR A 205 -1.98 17.43 23.39
C THR A 205 -3.47 17.42 23.02
N LEU A 206 -3.81 17.35 21.74
CA LEU A 206 -5.19 17.21 21.26
C LEU A 206 -5.79 15.81 21.50
N GLY A 207 -5.00 14.82 21.93
CA GLY A 207 -5.46 13.51 22.34
C GLY A 207 -4.96 12.34 21.49
N ALA A 208 -4.09 12.56 20.53
CA ALA A 208 -3.47 11.46 19.78
C ALA A 208 -2.54 10.63 20.67
N LYS A 209 -2.56 9.30 20.49
CA LYS A 209 -1.68 8.40 21.24
C LYS A 209 -0.23 8.51 20.75
N PRO A 210 0.78 8.65 21.63
CA PRO A 210 2.17 8.75 21.21
C PRO A 210 2.62 7.63 20.26
N ALA A 211 2.17 6.39 20.47
CA ALA A 211 2.48 5.23 19.62
C ALA A 211 1.93 5.32 18.19
N ARG A 212 1.10 6.32 17.88
CA ARG A 212 0.53 6.57 16.54
C ARG A 212 1.03 7.88 15.92
N VAL A 213 2.02 8.50 16.54
CA VAL A 213 2.59 9.77 16.06
C VAL A 213 4.08 9.57 15.86
N GLU A 214 4.53 9.76 14.62
CA GLU A 214 5.94 9.65 14.23
C GLU A 214 6.38 10.94 13.55
N ILE A 215 7.64 11.35 13.80
CA ILE A 215 8.23 12.50 13.16
C ILE A 215 9.00 12.01 11.95
N ILE A 216 8.55 12.41 10.77
CA ILE A 216 9.11 11.97 9.47
C ILE A 216 9.87 13.09 8.76
N GLY A 217 9.59 14.34 9.11
CA GLY A 217 10.08 15.51 8.40
C GLY A 217 9.10 16.02 7.34
N ASN A 218 9.50 17.07 6.64
CA ASN A 218 8.64 17.74 5.67
C ASN A 218 9.00 17.30 4.24
N LEU A 219 8.01 16.71 3.53
CA LEU A 219 8.16 16.22 2.15
C LEU A 219 8.65 17.28 1.16
N LYS A 220 8.45 18.56 1.46
CA LYS A 220 8.90 19.66 0.60
C LYS A 220 10.41 19.75 0.47
N TYR A 221 11.18 19.21 1.42
CA TYR A 221 12.63 19.17 1.36
C TYR A 221 13.17 18.09 0.40
N ASP A 222 12.34 17.13 0.00
CA ASP A 222 12.74 16.08 -0.93
C ASP A 222 12.74 16.59 -2.38
N ILE A 223 13.48 17.63 -2.60
CA ILE A 223 13.73 18.25 -3.90
C ILE A 223 15.13 17.84 -4.39
N THR A 224 15.23 17.51 -5.65
CA THR A 224 16.51 17.24 -6.32
C THR A 224 16.94 18.44 -7.14
N PRO A 225 18.25 18.69 -7.27
CA PRO A 225 18.73 19.69 -8.19
C PRO A 225 18.13 19.43 -9.59
N PRO A 226 17.55 20.44 -10.23
CA PRO A 226 16.95 20.28 -11.54
C PRO A 226 18.00 19.89 -12.59
N ALA A 227 17.62 19.05 -13.54
CA ALA A 227 18.45 18.79 -14.70
C ALA A 227 18.67 20.08 -15.50
N SER A 228 19.78 20.17 -16.23
CA SER A 228 19.98 21.26 -17.17
C SER A 228 18.91 21.23 -18.27
N ASN A 229 18.63 22.37 -18.86
CA ASN A 229 17.75 22.49 -20.02
C ASN A 229 18.42 23.39 -21.09
N ALA A 230 17.85 23.43 -22.28
CA ALA A 230 18.43 24.19 -23.40
C ALA A 230 18.68 25.67 -23.05
N VAL A 231 17.83 26.29 -22.21
CA VAL A 231 18.03 27.70 -21.80
C VAL A 231 19.20 27.84 -20.82
N ALA A 232 19.30 26.91 -19.87
CA ALA A 232 20.41 26.93 -18.92
C ALA A 232 21.74 26.68 -19.66
N ASP A 233 21.77 25.74 -20.62
CA ASP A 233 22.97 25.46 -21.41
C ASP A 233 23.36 26.69 -22.27
N TRP A 234 22.37 27.35 -22.86
CA TRP A 234 22.55 28.58 -23.64
C TRP A 234 23.10 29.72 -22.80
N LEU A 235 22.57 29.94 -21.56
CA LEU A 235 23.08 30.92 -20.61
C LEU A 235 24.47 30.55 -20.07
N ALA A 236 24.76 29.29 -19.87
CA ALA A 236 26.06 28.80 -19.41
C ALA A 236 27.16 29.12 -20.46
N ALA A 237 26.85 28.97 -21.73
CA ALA A 237 27.78 29.37 -22.83
C ALA A 237 28.06 30.87 -22.85
N ALA A 238 27.16 31.70 -22.32
CA ALA A 238 27.34 33.16 -22.23
C ALA A 238 28.04 33.62 -20.95
N SER A 239 28.21 32.76 -19.95
CA SER A 239 28.64 33.12 -18.57
C SER A 239 30.00 33.80 -18.50
N GLY A 240 30.89 33.51 -19.45
CA GLY A 240 32.21 34.20 -19.55
C GLY A 240 32.13 35.67 -20.00
N ARG A 241 31.04 36.07 -20.69
CA ARG A 241 30.84 37.41 -21.24
C ARG A 241 29.79 38.24 -20.49
N ARG A 242 28.86 37.56 -19.84
CA ARG A 242 27.72 38.15 -19.10
C ARG A 242 27.70 37.62 -17.66
N SER A 243 28.40 38.32 -16.80
CA SER A 243 28.56 37.98 -15.37
C SER A 243 28.60 39.25 -14.54
N PRO A 244 27.98 39.29 -13.33
CA PRO A 244 27.23 38.22 -12.68
C PRO A 244 25.82 37.98 -13.27
N LEU A 245 25.32 36.73 -13.18
CA LEU A 245 23.92 36.40 -13.48
C LEU A 245 23.09 36.53 -12.19
N LEU A 246 22.13 37.41 -12.21
CA LEU A 246 21.12 37.57 -11.14
C LEU A 246 19.82 36.91 -11.59
N VAL A 247 19.15 36.22 -10.70
CA VAL A 247 17.86 35.57 -11.02
C VAL A 247 16.80 36.08 -10.05
N ALA A 248 15.73 36.68 -10.58
CA ALA A 248 14.53 37.03 -9.83
C ALA A 248 13.41 36.08 -10.24
N GLY A 249 13.18 35.04 -9.42
CA GLY A 249 12.25 33.97 -9.75
C GLY A 249 10.87 34.16 -9.16
N SER A 250 9.84 33.82 -9.93
CA SER A 250 8.42 33.85 -9.53
C SER A 250 7.94 35.22 -9.03
N VAL A 251 8.37 36.29 -9.69
CA VAL A 251 8.04 37.66 -9.33
C VAL A 251 6.54 37.95 -9.62
N LEU A 252 5.88 38.66 -8.75
CA LEU A 252 4.46 39.05 -8.86
C LEU A 252 4.31 40.54 -9.13
N ALA A 253 3.10 40.93 -9.58
CA ALA A 253 2.75 42.30 -9.83
C ALA A 253 3.03 43.18 -8.57
N GLY A 254 3.80 44.22 -8.75
CA GLY A 254 4.22 45.14 -7.67
C GLY A 254 5.62 44.87 -7.12
N GLU A 255 6.27 43.78 -7.49
CA GLU A 255 7.65 43.47 -7.11
C GLU A 255 8.65 43.76 -8.23
N GLU A 256 8.19 43.78 -9.50
CA GLU A 256 9.05 43.97 -10.68
C GLU A 256 9.85 45.28 -10.58
N GLY A 257 9.22 46.36 -10.12
CA GLY A 257 9.85 47.67 -9.94
C GLY A 257 11.02 47.61 -8.96
N ALA A 258 10.82 47.02 -7.78
CA ALA A 258 11.81 46.85 -6.72
C ALA A 258 13.02 46.01 -7.20
N VAL A 259 12.75 44.93 -7.96
CA VAL A 259 13.80 44.10 -8.57
C VAL A 259 14.62 44.85 -9.60
N LEU A 260 13.96 45.64 -10.46
CA LEU A 260 14.63 46.44 -11.50
C LEU A 260 15.45 47.61 -10.89
N GLU A 261 14.96 48.24 -9.82
CA GLU A 261 15.71 49.23 -9.02
C GLU A 261 16.99 48.64 -8.44
N ALA A 262 16.87 47.44 -7.78
CA ALA A 262 18.01 46.72 -7.24
C ALA A 262 19.01 46.33 -8.34
N PHE A 263 18.53 45.89 -9.51
CA PHE A 263 19.36 45.56 -10.64
C PHE A 263 20.08 46.78 -11.22
N ALA A 264 19.46 47.92 -11.32
CA ALA A 264 20.07 49.18 -11.78
C ALA A 264 21.26 49.56 -10.91
N ALA A 265 21.17 49.43 -9.59
CA ALA A 265 22.26 49.66 -8.68
C ALA A 265 23.45 48.69 -8.92
N VAL A 266 23.16 47.42 -9.17
CA VAL A 266 24.18 46.39 -9.50
C VAL A 266 24.84 46.69 -10.82
N ARG A 267 24.07 47.03 -11.85
CA ARG A 267 24.58 47.33 -13.22
C ARG A 267 25.52 48.55 -13.22
N ALA A 268 25.27 49.55 -12.40
CA ALA A 268 26.14 50.70 -12.27
C ALA A 268 27.57 50.29 -11.87
N ARG A 269 27.78 49.20 -11.11
CA ARG A 269 29.08 48.70 -10.69
C ARG A 269 29.56 47.50 -11.50
N PHE A 270 28.67 46.73 -12.05
CA PHE A 270 28.89 45.53 -12.87
C PHE A 270 28.16 45.66 -14.25
N PRO A 271 28.74 46.43 -15.19
CA PRO A 271 28.06 46.69 -16.50
C PRO A 271 27.73 45.42 -17.32
N ALA A 272 28.50 44.33 -17.09
CA ALA A 272 28.26 43.03 -17.77
C ALA A 272 27.19 42.17 -17.05
N ALA A 273 26.61 42.65 -15.96
CA ALA A 273 25.58 41.91 -15.22
C ALA A 273 24.35 41.61 -16.09
N LEU A 274 23.77 40.44 -15.91
CA LEU A 274 22.55 39.98 -16.57
C LEU A 274 21.50 39.66 -15.50
N LEU A 275 20.27 40.12 -15.70
CA LEU A 275 19.14 39.76 -14.90
C LEU A 275 18.25 38.77 -15.66
N ALA A 276 18.01 37.57 -15.11
CA ALA A 276 16.92 36.70 -15.55
C ALA A 276 15.69 36.99 -14.66
N LEU A 277 14.66 37.59 -15.23
CA LEU A 277 13.41 37.94 -14.56
C LEU A 277 12.30 36.98 -15.00
N ALA A 278 11.70 36.28 -14.02
CA ALA A 278 10.64 35.31 -14.26
C ALA A 278 9.32 35.73 -13.57
N PRO A 279 8.40 36.41 -14.26
CA PRO A 279 7.07 36.67 -13.70
C PRO A 279 6.31 35.37 -13.48
N ARG A 280 5.58 35.26 -12.38
CA ARG A 280 4.84 34.04 -11.99
C ARG A 280 3.63 33.76 -12.88
N LYS A 281 2.99 34.80 -13.44
CA LYS A 281 1.74 34.69 -14.18
C LYS A 281 1.94 35.12 -15.64
N PRO A 282 1.40 34.35 -16.61
CA PRO A 282 1.50 34.70 -18.02
C PRO A 282 0.89 36.06 -18.39
N ASP A 283 -0.20 36.47 -17.70
CA ASP A 283 -0.85 37.78 -17.89
C ASP A 283 0.04 38.97 -17.51
N ARG A 284 1.19 38.72 -16.89
CA ARG A 284 2.17 39.76 -16.52
C ARG A 284 3.33 39.92 -17.51
N PHE A 285 3.52 39.00 -18.45
CA PHE A 285 4.71 38.98 -19.31
C PHE A 285 4.86 40.26 -20.15
N ASP A 286 3.76 40.73 -20.73
CA ASP A 286 3.80 41.97 -21.55
C ASP A 286 4.05 43.21 -20.67
N ALA A 287 3.36 43.32 -19.54
CA ALA A 287 3.55 44.41 -18.62
C ALA A 287 4.95 44.46 -18.01
N ALA A 288 5.58 43.30 -17.76
CA ALA A 288 6.96 43.22 -17.30
C ALA A 288 7.95 43.67 -18.39
N ALA A 289 7.75 43.27 -19.62
CA ALA A 289 8.56 43.70 -20.77
C ALA A 289 8.49 45.23 -20.97
N GLU A 290 7.32 45.82 -20.91
CA GLU A 290 7.11 47.26 -20.97
C GLU A 290 7.83 48.01 -19.83
N LEU A 291 7.73 47.48 -18.59
CA LEU A 291 8.38 48.06 -17.42
C LEU A 291 9.89 48.05 -17.56
N ILE A 292 10.47 46.93 -18.01
CA ILE A 292 11.91 46.81 -18.30
C ILE A 292 12.35 47.87 -19.31
N SER A 293 11.61 48.01 -20.40
CA SER A 293 11.89 49.01 -21.43
C SER A 293 11.79 50.46 -20.94
N ARG A 294 10.79 50.77 -20.09
CA ARG A 294 10.66 52.09 -19.43
C ARG A 294 11.82 52.43 -18.49
N CYS A 295 12.46 51.41 -17.90
CA CYS A 295 13.66 51.59 -17.10
C CYS A 295 14.96 51.78 -17.95
N GLY A 296 14.83 51.86 -19.29
CA GLY A 296 15.96 52.05 -20.18
C GLY A 296 16.82 50.79 -20.33
N LEU A 297 16.32 49.60 -19.98
CA LEU A 297 17.03 48.33 -20.07
C LEU A 297 16.63 47.55 -21.31
N ARG A 298 17.59 46.90 -21.93
CA ARG A 298 17.37 46.07 -23.13
C ARG A 298 16.86 44.69 -22.73
N CYS A 299 15.59 44.43 -23.08
CA CYS A 299 14.87 43.22 -22.75
C CYS A 299 14.93 42.22 -23.91
N LEU A 300 15.31 40.99 -23.63
CA LEU A 300 15.12 39.84 -24.53
C LEU A 300 14.06 38.93 -23.93
N ARG A 301 12.99 38.68 -24.65
CA ARG A 301 11.98 37.66 -24.28
C ARG A 301 12.50 36.28 -24.60
N ARG A 302 12.36 35.36 -23.66
CA ARG A 302 12.79 33.97 -23.89
C ARG A 302 11.99 33.30 -25.03
N SER A 303 10.71 33.60 -25.15
CA SER A 303 9.86 33.08 -26.24
C SER A 303 10.29 33.50 -27.63
N ALA A 304 10.96 34.64 -27.75
CA ALA A 304 11.46 35.19 -29.02
C ALA A 304 12.95 34.86 -29.24
N ALA A 305 13.64 34.23 -28.31
CA ALA A 305 15.06 33.92 -28.42
C ALA A 305 15.30 32.64 -29.19
N ASP A 306 16.19 32.69 -30.18
CA ASP A 306 16.73 31.52 -30.89
C ASP A 306 17.93 30.95 -30.11
N LEU A 307 17.75 29.79 -29.48
CA LEU A 307 18.77 29.12 -28.67
C LEU A 307 19.90 28.50 -29.49
N SER A 308 19.77 28.44 -30.80
CA SER A 308 20.84 27.97 -31.69
C SER A 308 21.91 29.05 -31.90
N LEU A 309 21.58 30.30 -31.65
CA LEU A 309 22.49 31.44 -31.76
C LEU A 309 23.16 31.76 -30.40
N PRO A 310 24.36 32.33 -30.40
CA PRO A 310 25.01 32.81 -29.18
C PRO A 310 24.15 33.85 -28.44
N PHE A 311 24.23 33.86 -27.11
CA PHE A 311 23.52 34.86 -26.28
C PHE A 311 23.96 36.27 -26.67
N PRO A 312 23.02 37.21 -26.98
CA PRO A 312 23.36 38.57 -27.39
C PRO A 312 24.08 39.33 -26.28
N THR A 313 25.16 39.99 -26.60
CA THR A 313 26.00 40.73 -25.63
C THR A 313 25.42 42.04 -25.18
N ASP A 314 24.41 42.53 -25.83
CA ASP A 314 23.72 43.81 -25.59
C ASP A 314 22.44 43.71 -24.73
N VAL A 315 22.03 42.52 -24.33
CA VAL A 315 20.84 42.29 -23.48
C VAL A 315 21.16 42.53 -22.02
N ASP A 316 20.31 43.30 -21.31
CA ASP A 316 20.43 43.58 -19.89
C ASP A 316 19.53 42.64 -19.07
N VAL A 317 18.34 42.34 -19.59
CA VAL A 317 17.33 41.51 -18.91
C VAL A 317 16.83 40.43 -19.84
N LEU A 318 16.97 39.17 -19.43
CA LEU A 318 16.28 38.05 -20.04
C LEU A 318 14.95 37.87 -19.34
N LEU A 319 13.85 38.17 -19.99
CA LEU A 319 12.50 37.96 -19.50
C LEU A 319 12.09 36.49 -19.77
N LEU A 320 11.94 35.68 -18.72
CA LEU A 320 11.48 34.30 -18.80
C LEU A 320 9.95 34.27 -18.90
N ASP A 321 9.45 34.44 -20.13
CA ASP A 321 8.01 34.38 -20.44
C ASP A 321 7.56 32.99 -20.90
N THR A 322 8.28 31.94 -20.44
CA THR A 322 8.01 30.53 -20.65
C THR A 322 7.88 29.81 -19.32
N VAL A 323 7.21 28.63 -19.31
CA VAL A 323 6.98 27.87 -18.10
C VAL A 323 7.93 26.66 -18.01
N GLY A 324 8.51 26.41 -16.82
CA GLY A 324 9.29 25.21 -16.56
C GLY A 324 10.81 25.36 -16.69
N GLU A 325 11.30 26.50 -17.13
CA GLU A 325 12.74 26.73 -17.39
C GLU A 325 13.52 27.31 -16.19
N LEU A 326 12.84 28.05 -15.31
CA LEU A 326 13.44 28.79 -14.19
C LEU A 326 14.29 27.94 -13.25
N ALA A 327 13.81 26.74 -12.91
CA ALA A 327 14.49 25.89 -11.91
C ALA A 327 15.93 25.54 -12.33
N ALA A 328 16.17 25.22 -13.62
CA ALA A 328 17.50 24.89 -14.15
C ALA A 328 18.45 26.09 -14.14
N ILE A 329 17.91 27.32 -14.28
CA ILE A 329 18.68 28.54 -14.32
C ILE A 329 19.26 28.91 -12.94
N TYR A 330 18.61 28.50 -11.84
CA TYR A 330 19.14 28.75 -10.49
C TYR A 330 20.56 28.20 -10.28
N ARG A 331 20.96 27.13 -10.95
CA ARG A 331 22.31 26.57 -10.89
C ARG A 331 23.39 27.53 -11.37
N LEU A 332 23.06 28.41 -12.29
CA LEU A 332 23.99 29.38 -12.91
C LEU A 332 23.99 30.70 -12.18
N ALA A 333 22.99 30.98 -11.35
CA ALA A 333 22.82 32.26 -10.69
C ALA A 333 23.99 32.58 -9.74
N SER A 334 24.47 33.81 -9.77
CA SER A 334 25.34 34.36 -8.72
C SER A 334 24.51 34.67 -7.48
N LEU A 335 23.33 35.26 -7.65
CA LEU A 335 22.40 35.61 -6.58
C LEU A 335 20.96 35.33 -7.02
N VAL A 336 20.10 34.98 -6.06
CA VAL A 336 18.70 34.66 -6.33
C VAL A 336 17.77 35.45 -5.40
N PHE A 337 16.80 36.16 -6.01
CA PHE A 337 15.65 36.70 -5.32
C PHE A 337 14.40 35.83 -5.60
N VAL A 338 13.64 35.48 -4.56
CA VAL A 338 12.41 34.70 -4.67
C VAL A 338 11.20 35.61 -4.42
N GLY A 339 10.42 35.79 -5.48
CA GLY A 339 9.27 36.69 -5.51
C GLY A 339 8.02 36.19 -4.76
N GLY A 340 6.94 36.99 -4.84
CA GLY A 340 5.73 36.82 -4.03
C GLY A 340 5.96 37.10 -2.55
N SER A 341 7.09 37.68 -2.21
CA SER A 341 7.62 37.82 -0.86
C SER A 341 7.74 39.27 -0.37
N LEU A 342 7.93 40.25 -1.26
CA LEU A 342 7.87 41.69 -0.88
C LEU A 342 6.45 42.20 -0.74
N ILE A 343 5.49 41.55 -1.38
CA ILE A 343 4.07 41.86 -1.28
C ILE A 343 3.33 40.75 -0.50
N PRO A 344 2.13 41.00 0.09
CA PRO A 344 1.43 40.00 0.91
C PRO A 344 0.79 38.87 0.07
N ALA A 345 1.59 38.21 -0.78
CA ALA A 345 1.18 37.10 -1.63
C ALA A 345 1.53 35.72 -1.11
N GLY A 346 2.34 35.62 -0.03
CA GLY A 346 2.63 34.38 0.66
C GLY A 346 3.97 33.74 0.32
N GLY A 347 4.75 34.29 -0.60
CA GLY A 347 6.07 33.79 -1.00
C GLY A 347 6.03 32.55 -1.87
N HIS A 348 7.14 32.27 -2.55
CA HIS A 348 7.36 31.11 -3.40
C HIS A 348 8.44 30.18 -2.83
N ASN A 349 8.79 29.12 -3.57
CA ASN A 349 9.65 28.03 -3.13
C ASN A 349 11.12 28.47 -3.01
N ILE A 350 11.63 28.59 -1.80
CA ILE A 350 13.04 28.92 -1.51
C ILE A 350 13.99 27.72 -1.56
N LEU A 351 13.43 26.50 -1.60
CA LEU A 351 14.23 25.28 -1.64
C LEU A 351 14.87 25.05 -3.02
N GLU A 352 14.23 25.55 -4.11
CA GLU A 352 14.76 25.40 -5.47
C GLU A 352 16.14 26.08 -5.67
N PRO A 353 16.36 27.33 -5.29
CA PRO A 353 17.71 27.89 -5.31
C PRO A 353 18.63 27.28 -4.26
N ALA A 354 18.11 26.95 -3.05
CA ALA A 354 18.90 26.40 -1.97
C ALA A 354 19.53 25.04 -2.33
N VAL A 355 18.79 24.13 -2.96
CA VAL A 355 19.33 22.83 -3.42
C VAL A 355 20.41 22.96 -4.48
N CYS A 356 20.46 24.09 -5.19
CA CYS A 356 21.53 24.46 -6.14
C CYS A 356 22.73 25.16 -5.47
N GLY A 357 22.81 25.22 -4.16
CA GLY A 357 23.87 25.92 -3.44
C GLY A 357 23.79 27.45 -3.56
N ARG A 358 22.58 27.99 -3.80
CA ARG A 358 22.39 29.45 -3.91
C ARG A 358 21.62 29.93 -2.68
N VAL A 359 22.13 31.02 -2.06
CA VAL A 359 21.45 31.64 -0.93
C VAL A 359 20.12 32.26 -1.40
N PRO A 360 18.98 31.86 -0.87
CA PRO A 360 17.71 32.49 -1.21
C PRO A 360 17.57 33.83 -0.50
N ILE A 361 17.19 34.86 -1.26
CA ILE A 361 16.88 36.21 -0.76
C ILE A 361 15.41 36.44 -0.99
N PHE A 362 14.65 36.86 0.05
CA PHE A 362 13.21 37.00 -0.05
C PHE A 362 12.68 38.09 0.91
N GLY A 363 11.46 38.54 0.66
CA GLY A 363 10.75 39.53 1.49
C GLY A 363 10.02 38.92 2.70
N PRO A 364 9.35 39.75 3.55
CA PRO A 364 8.73 39.32 4.81
C PRO A 364 7.47 38.48 4.65
N HIS A 365 6.90 38.38 3.47
CA HIS A 365 5.62 37.72 3.23
C HIS A 365 5.79 36.25 2.77
N MET A 366 6.20 35.35 3.66
CA MET A 366 6.47 33.94 3.38
C MET A 366 5.42 32.99 3.97
N GLN A 367 4.14 33.34 3.96
CA GLN A 367 3.07 32.59 4.64
C GLN A 367 2.92 31.15 4.12
N ASN A 368 3.15 30.90 2.82
CA ASN A 368 3.06 29.57 2.19
C ASN A 368 4.25 28.66 2.56
N PHE A 369 5.40 29.27 2.94
CA PHE A 369 6.64 28.61 3.30
C PHE A 369 7.13 29.05 4.69
N ARG A 370 6.24 29.50 5.57
CA ARG A 370 6.57 30.14 6.85
C ARG A 370 7.59 29.36 7.69
N ASN A 371 7.35 28.08 7.91
CA ASN A 371 8.23 27.26 8.76
C ASN A 371 9.61 27.09 8.12
N ILE A 372 9.65 26.83 6.81
CA ILE A 372 10.89 26.69 6.03
C ILE A 372 11.66 28.02 6.04
N ALA A 373 11.00 29.14 5.77
CA ALA A 373 11.64 30.46 5.79
C ALA A 373 12.17 30.82 7.19
N ALA A 374 11.39 30.52 8.24
CA ALA A 374 11.83 30.75 9.61
C ALA A 374 13.07 29.90 9.98
N GLU A 375 13.11 28.64 9.58
CA GLU A 375 14.25 27.73 9.79
C GLU A 375 15.49 28.24 9.04
N PHE A 376 15.34 28.64 7.75
CA PHE A 376 16.43 29.20 6.97
C PHE A 376 16.99 30.49 7.56
N CYS A 377 16.13 31.37 8.09
CA CYS A 377 16.57 32.59 8.77
C CYS A 377 17.28 32.28 10.09
N ALA A 378 16.77 31.37 10.91
CA ALA A 378 17.36 30.95 12.17
C ALA A 378 18.77 30.37 11.98
N GLU A 379 18.95 29.53 10.95
CA GLU A 379 20.25 28.91 10.58
C GLU A 379 21.16 29.86 9.78
N LYS A 380 20.73 31.09 9.52
CA LYS A 380 21.45 32.05 8.67
C LYS A 380 21.78 31.48 7.29
N ALA A 381 20.85 30.74 6.72
CA ALA A 381 20.91 30.11 5.40
C ALA A 381 20.12 30.89 4.32
N ALA A 382 19.52 32.00 4.67
CA ALA A 382 18.79 32.90 3.80
C ALA A 382 18.92 34.36 4.27
N LEU A 383 18.52 35.29 3.41
CA LEU A 383 18.52 36.72 3.69
C LEU A 383 17.12 37.32 3.48
N LEU A 384 16.72 38.15 4.45
CA LEU A 384 15.43 38.86 4.39
C LEU A 384 15.69 40.29 3.91
N VAL A 385 14.82 40.80 3.01
CA VAL A 385 14.85 42.18 2.49
C VAL A 385 13.44 42.77 2.54
N HIS A 386 13.32 44.08 2.71
CA HIS A 386 12.03 44.73 2.88
C HIS A 386 11.60 45.55 1.64
N ASP A 387 12.57 45.94 0.82
CA ASP A 387 12.35 46.75 -0.39
C ASP A 387 13.44 46.55 -1.44
N GLY A 388 13.31 47.26 -2.58
CA GLY A 388 14.28 47.19 -3.68
C GLY A 388 15.64 47.80 -3.34
N GLY A 389 15.68 48.86 -2.55
CA GLY A 389 16.95 49.49 -2.10
C GLY A 389 17.76 48.55 -1.23
N GLU A 390 17.13 47.86 -0.27
CA GLU A 390 17.79 46.85 0.58
C GLU A 390 18.24 45.64 -0.25
N LEU A 391 17.42 45.19 -1.21
CA LEU A 391 17.79 44.12 -2.15
C LEU A 391 19.04 44.48 -2.94
N GLY A 392 19.06 45.68 -3.51
CA GLY A 392 20.22 46.19 -4.27
C GLY A 392 21.49 46.26 -3.42
N ARG A 393 21.40 46.75 -2.17
CA ARG A 393 22.51 46.80 -1.23
C ARG A 393 23.05 45.39 -0.93
N ILE A 394 22.19 44.44 -0.57
CA ILE A 394 22.56 43.04 -0.30
C ILE A 394 23.18 42.36 -1.54
N TRP A 395 22.64 42.63 -2.73
CA TRP A 395 23.22 42.11 -3.96
C TRP A 395 24.65 42.64 -4.18
N LEU A 396 24.88 43.93 -4.01
CA LEU A 396 26.23 44.55 -4.15
C LEU A 396 27.21 44.01 -3.10
N GLU A 397 26.80 43.89 -1.84
CA GLU A 397 27.64 43.32 -0.76
C GLU A 397 28.08 41.89 -1.10
N LEU A 398 27.13 41.00 -1.50
CA LEU A 398 27.41 39.60 -1.79
C LEU A 398 28.18 39.39 -3.09
N LEU A 399 28.06 40.29 -4.07
CA LEU A 399 28.86 40.25 -5.28
C LEU A 399 30.31 40.66 -5.03
N ALA A 400 30.52 41.54 -4.04
CA ALA A 400 31.86 41.94 -3.63
C ALA A 400 32.55 40.91 -2.69
N ASP A 401 31.78 40.08 -2.01
CA ASP A 401 32.27 39.06 -1.06
C ASP A 401 31.88 37.65 -1.51
N GLU A 402 32.65 37.11 -2.42
CA GLU A 402 32.42 35.75 -2.96
C GLU A 402 32.51 34.64 -1.90
N PRO A 403 33.49 34.65 -0.97
CA PRO A 403 33.57 33.67 0.09
C PRO A 403 32.33 33.65 0.96
N ARG A 404 31.79 34.81 1.36
CA ARG A 404 30.56 34.93 2.15
C ARG A 404 29.34 34.43 1.35
N ARG A 405 29.24 34.79 0.08
CA ARG A 405 28.17 34.32 -0.83
C ARG A 405 28.18 32.81 -0.93
N THR A 406 29.34 32.21 -1.17
CA THR A 406 29.51 30.77 -1.28
C THR A 406 29.17 30.05 0.05
N ALA A 407 29.65 30.57 1.16
CA ALA A 407 29.37 30.01 2.49
C ALA A 407 27.87 30.02 2.82
N LEU A 408 27.16 31.09 2.49
CA LEU A 408 25.69 31.16 2.65
C LEU A 408 24.96 30.16 1.76
N GLY A 409 25.39 30.00 0.51
CA GLY A 409 24.85 29.03 -0.42
C GLY A 409 25.06 27.58 0.06
N CYS A 410 26.26 27.24 0.52
CA CYS A 410 26.56 25.94 1.11
C CYS A 410 25.70 25.66 2.35
N LYS A 411 25.51 26.66 3.23
CA LYS A 411 24.61 26.51 4.38
C LYS A 411 23.18 26.21 3.94
N ALA A 412 22.67 26.93 2.93
CA ALA A 412 21.33 26.71 2.40
C ALA A 412 21.18 25.29 1.83
N GLN A 413 22.16 24.82 1.08
CA GLN A 413 22.18 23.46 0.52
C GLN A 413 22.25 22.39 1.62
N THR A 414 23.16 22.51 2.59
CA THR A 414 23.29 21.59 3.72
C THR A 414 22.00 21.49 4.52
N LEU A 415 21.29 22.62 4.70
CA LEU A 415 20.02 22.64 5.39
C LEU A 415 18.95 21.84 4.64
N VAL A 416 18.91 21.94 3.32
CA VAL A 416 18.01 21.11 2.48
C VAL A 416 18.40 19.64 2.61
N GLU A 417 19.66 19.29 2.42
CA GLU A 417 20.16 17.90 2.47
C GLU A 417 19.89 17.23 3.84
N ARG A 418 20.10 17.95 4.93
CA ARG A 418 19.82 17.46 6.30
C ARG A 418 18.36 17.08 6.50
N ASN A 419 17.43 17.79 5.86
CA ASN A 419 16.00 17.61 6.00
C ASN A 419 15.39 16.65 4.95
N GLN A 420 16.16 16.16 3.99
CA GLN A 420 15.73 15.21 2.97
C GLN A 420 15.42 13.80 3.52
N GLY A 421 14.78 12.98 2.69
CA GLY A 421 14.46 11.59 2.99
C GLY A 421 13.07 11.37 3.63
N ALA A 422 12.29 12.42 3.81
CA ALA A 422 10.94 12.32 4.36
C ALA A 422 10.01 11.47 3.48
N THR A 423 10.13 11.57 2.14
CA THR A 423 9.35 10.77 1.18
C THR A 423 9.66 9.28 1.29
N GLU A 424 10.94 8.90 1.36
CA GLU A 424 11.32 7.49 1.48
C GLU A 424 10.94 6.90 2.84
N ARG A 425 11.12 7.65 3.93
CA ARG A 425 10.65 7.25 5.26
C ARG A 425 9.13 7.06 5.27
N THR A 426 8.37 7.99 4.66
CA THR A 426 6.92 7.90 4.49
C THR A 426 6.55 6.66 3.67
N LEU A 427 7.18 6.44 2.52
CA LEU A 427 6.92 5.30 1.64
C LEU A 427 7.14 3.97 2.34
N ASN A 428 8.21 3.84 3.13
CA ASN A 428 8.51 2.63 3.89
C ASN A 428 7.43 2.34 4.95
N ARG A 429 6.91 3.39 5.63
CA ARG A 429 5.79 3.24 6.59
C ARG A 429 4.49 2.86 5.90
N LEU A 430 4.16 3.49 4.76
CA LEU A 430 2.98 3.15 3.96
C LEU A 430 3.07 1.73 3.40
N ALA A 431 4.26 1.31 2.94
CA ALA A 431 4.52 -0.04 2.47
C ALA A 431 4.26 -1.10 3.55
N ALA A 432 4.77 -0.88 4.76
CA ALA A 432 4.52 -1.77 5.88
C ALA A 432 3.01 -1.88 6.19
N ILE A 433 2.28 -0.75 6.18
CA ILE A 433 0.84 -0.72 6.43
C ILE A 433 0.06 -1.41 5.31
N LEU A 434 0.43 -1.21 4.04
CA LEU A 434 -0.20 -1.90 2.91
C LEU A 434 0.00 -3.42 2.96
N GLN A 435 1.18 -3.87 3.37
CA GLN A 435 1.46 -5.30 3.57
C GLN A 435 0.64 -5.90 4.71
N GLU A 436 0.39 -5.12 5.79
CA GLU A 436 -0.49 -5.50 6.89
C GLU A 436 -1.98 -5.50 6.48
N SER A 437 -2.36 -4.65 5.53
CA SER A 437 -3.76 -4.32 5.16
C SER A 437 -4.21 -5.01 3.88
N ARG A 438 -3.94 -6.31 3.71
CA ARG A 438 -4.42 -7.08 2.55
C ARG A 438 -5.96 -7.11 2.51
N PRO A 439 -6.60 -7.07 1.33
CA PRO A 439 -8.04 -7.09 1.22
C PRO A 439 -8.60 -8.36 1.88
N HIS A 440 -9.57 -8.18 2.79
CA HIS A 440 -10.28 -9.28 3.37
C HIS A 440 -11.10 -10.00 2.29
N PRO A 441 -11.09 -11.35 2.27
CA PRO A 441 -11.95 -12.12 1.38
C PRO A 441 -13.41 -11.67 1.54
N GLU A 442 -14.15 -11.63 0.42
CA GLU A 442 -15.52 -11.13 0.39
C GLU A 442 -16.43 -11.94 1.32
N HIS A 443 -16.94 -11.31 2.37
CA HIS A 443 -18.02 -11.88 3.19
C HIS A 443 -19.37 -11.70 2.47
N PRO A 444 -20.36 -12.55 2.70
CA PRO A 444 -21.72 -12.35 2.18
C PRO A 444 -22.19 -10.93 2.50
N ARG A 445 -22.51 -10.16 1.47
CA ARG A 445 -22.88 -8.73 1.60
C ARG A 445 -24.39 -8.51 1.49
N GLY A 446 -24.89 -7.46 2.16
CA GLY A 446 -26.25 -6.97 1.97
C GLY A 446 -27.33 -7.71 2.73
N LEU A 447 -28.52 -7.82 2.11
CA LEU A 447 -29.74 -8.41 2.66
C LEU A 447 -29.57 -9.87 3.11
N LEU A 448 -28.80 -10.67 2.36
CA LEU A 448 -28.55 -12.08 2.71
C LEU A 448 -27.81 -12.20 4.05
N ARG A 449 -26.78 -11.39 4.29
CA ARG A 449 -26.08 -11.39 5.59
C ARG A 449 -26.99 -10.93 6.73
N ALA A 450 -27.81 -9.89 6.48
CA ALA A 450 -28.77 -9.41 7.45
C ALA A 450 -29.80 -10.49 7.81
N ALA A 451 -30.29 -11.24 6.83
CA ALA A 451 -31.21 -12.37 7.04
C ALA A 451 -30.58 -13.55 7.78
N LEU A 452 -29.26 -13.76 7.65
CA LEU A 452 -28.54 -14.85 8.30
C LEU A 452 -28.04 -14.48 9.72
N LEU A 453 -27.98 -13.18 10.08
CA LEU A 453 -27.55 -12.72 11.40
C LEU A 453 -28.34 -13.34 12.58
N PRO A 454 -29.68 -13.52 12.54
CA PRO A 454 -30.43 -14.14 13.64
C PRO A 454 -30.06 -15.61 13.88
N ILE A 455 -29.64 -16.33 12.83
CA ILE A 455 -29.30 -17.75 12.90
C ILE A 455 -27.89 -17.97 13.44
N THR A 456 -27.01 -16.98 13.29
CA THR A 456 -25.60 -17.03 13.70
C THR A 456 -25.39 -17.33 15.20
N PRO A 457 -26.13 -16.72 16.16
CA PRO A 457 -26.01 -17.06 17.58
C PRO A 457 -26.41 -18.50 17.88
N LEU A 458 -27.46 -19.02 17.20
CA LEU A 458 -27.90 -20.40 17.38
C LEU A 458 -26.84 -21.40 16.92
N TYR A 459 -26.20 -21.14 15.77
CA TYR A 459 -25.07 -21.93 15.30
C TYR A 459 -23.90 -21.89 16.30
N GLY A 460 -23.55 -20.69 16.79
CA GLY A 460 -22.49 -20.51 17.79
C GLY A 460 -22.78 -21.23 19.10
N LEU A 461 -24.04 -21.20 19.56
CA LEU A 461 -24.48 -21.92 20.73
C LEU A 461 -24.37 -23.43 20.54
N ALA A 462 -24.86 -23.98 19.42
CA ALA A 462 -24.77 -25.41 19.11
C ALA A 462 -23.31 -25.90 19.07
N ALA A 463 -22.41 -25.13 18.41
CA ALA A 463 -20.98 -25.43 18.38
C ALA A 463 -20.35 -25.41 19.77
N SER A 464 -20.70 -24.43 20.61
CA SER A 464 -20.24 -24.31 21.99
C SER A 464 -20.74 -25.42 22.87
N LEU A 465 -22.01 -25.78 22.78
CA LEU A 465 -22.63 -26.90 23.55
C LEU A 465 -21.99 -28.24 23.19
N ARG A 466 -21.74 -28.50 21.87
CA ARG A 466 -21.00 -29.69 21.43
C ARG A 466 -19.61 -29.75 22.05
N ALA A 467 -18.85 -28.64 21.99
CA ALA A 467 -17.51 -28.58 22.60
C ALA A 467 -17.56 -28.80 24.13
N ALA A 468 -18.51 -28.16 24.82
CA ALA A 468 -18.71 -28.33 26.25
C ALA A 468 -19.10 -29.77 26.65
N ALA A 469 -19.89 -30.47 25.82
CA ALA A 469 -20.25 -31.88 26.06
C ALA A 469 -19.00 -32.79 26.03
N TYR A 470 -18.07 -32.56 25.13
CA TYR A 470 -16.76 -33.27 25.12
C TYR A 470 -15.90 -32.89 26.34
N GLN A 471 -15.81 -31.59 26.66
CA GLN A 471 -15.00 -31.12 27.81
C GLN A 471 -15.52 -31.62 29.17
N ARG A 472 -16.83 -31.78 29.30
CA ARG A 472 -17.46 -32.28 30.53
C ARG A 472 -17.55 -33.81 30.56
N GLY A 473 -17.03 -34.54 29.58
CA GLY A 473 -17.02 -35.99 29.53
C GLY A 473 -18.39 -36.60 29.19
N ILE A 474 -19.44 -35.80 28.85
CA ILE A 474 -20.73 -36.30 28.40
C ILE A 474 -20.57 -37.07 27.08
N LEU A 475 -19.80 -36.52 26.18
CA LEU A 475 -19.33 -37.23 24.96
C LEU A 475 -17.87 -37.62 25.20
N ARG A 476 -17.55 -38.88 25.08
CA ARG A 476 -16.18 -39.39 25.28
C ARG A 476 -15.44 -39.49 23.96
N PRO A 477 -14.28 -38.80 23.80
CA PRO A 477 -13.44 -38.99 22.63
C PRO A 477 -12.78 -40.40 22.69
N ARG A 478 -12.50 -40.98 21.54
CA ARG A 478 -11.74 -42.23 21.45
C ARG A 478 -10.24 -41.89 21.46
N ARG A 479 -9.44 -42.70 22.12
CA ARG A 479 -7.98 -42.56 22.23
C ARG A 479 -7.28 -43.60 21.39
N LEU A 480 -6.24 -43.19 20.64
CA LEU A 480 -5.32 -44.08 19.95
C LEU A 480 -4.10 -44.36 20.85
N PRO A 481 -3.51 -45.56 20.80
CA PRO A 481 -2.23 -45.87 21.47
C PRO A 481 -1.03 -45.28 20.69
N ALA A 482 -1.13 -44.04 20.29
CA ALA A 482 -0.18 -43.29 19.47
C ALA A 482 -0.34 -41.78 19.72
N THR A 483 0.67 -40.99 19.39
CA THR A 483 0.58 -39.50 19.50
C THR A 483 -0.26 -38.92 18.37
N VAL A 484 -1.23 -38.11 18.71
CA VAL A 484 -2.14 -37.47 17.76
C VAL A 484 -1.96 -35.96 17.78
N ILE A 485 -1.48 -35.39 16.67
CA ILE A 485 -1.32 -33.95 16.46
C ILE A 485 -2.43 -33.48 15.54
N SER A 486 -3.22 -32.52 15.98
CA SER A 486 -4.25 -31.88 15.17
C SER A 486 -3.75 -30.57 14.58
N VAL A 487 -3.80 -30.46 13.28
CA VAL A 487 -3.59 -29.19 12.55
C VAL A 487 -4.93 -28.72 12.02
N GLY A 488 -5.34 -27.54 12.39
CA GLY A 488 -6.62 -26.99 11.93
C GLY A 488 -6.68 -25.48 11.96
N ASN A 489 -7.88 -24.93 11.76
CA ASN A 489 -8.13 -23.48 11.79
C ASN A 489 -9.51 -23.17 12.32
N LEU A 490 -9.76 -21.87 12.58
CA LEU A 490 -11.06 -21.41 13.11
C LEU A 490 -12.07 -21.14 11.99
N THR A 491 -11.62 -20.81 10.77
CA THR A 491 -12.43 -20.30 9.66
C THR A 491 -12.58 -21.30 8.53
N VAL A 492 -13.58 -21.15 7.69
CA VAL A 492 -13.68 -21.86 6.40
C VAL A 492 -12.75 -21.18 5.39
N GLY A 493 -11.96 -21.97 4.66
CA GLY A 493 -11.07 -21.51 3.59
C GLY A 493 -9.59 -21.86 3.77
N GLY A 494 -8.79 -21.49 2.80
CA GLY A 494 -7.35 -21.83 2.69
C GLY A 494 -6.46 -21.02 3.63
N THR A 495 -6.20 -21.52 4.82
CA THR A 495 -5.28 -20.91 5.80
C THR A 495 -3.87 -21.50 5.74
N GLY A 496 -3.57 -22.38 4.77
CA GLY A 496 -2.28 -23.07 4.66
C GLY A 496 -2.17 -24.35 5.49
N LYS A 497 -3.30 -24.99 5.88
CA LYS A 497 -3.30 -26.24 6.66
C LYS A 497 -2.50 -27.35 5.98
N THR A 498 -2.89 -27.70 4.77
CA THR A 498 -2.32 -28.82 4.02
C THR A 498 -0.81 -28.67 3.80
N PRO A 499 -0.26 -27.51 3.38
CA PRO A 499 1.19 -27.30 3.35
C PRO A 499 1.88 -27.40 4.72
N PHE A 500 1.22 -26.96 5.81
CA PHE A 500 1.79 -27.09 7.16
C PHE A 500 1.82 -28.55 7.64
N VAL A 501 0.78 -29.32 7.32
CA VAL A 501 0.72 -30.77 7.59
C VAL A 501 1.85 -31.49 6.86
N GLY A 502 2.10 -31.14 5.58
CA GLY A 502 3.21 -31.67 4.80
C GLY A 502 4.57 -31.36 5.45
N TRP A 503 4.82 -30.11 5.82
CA TRP A 503 6.04 -29.68 6.54
C TRP A 503 6.24 -30.46 7.86
N LEU A 504 5.18 -30.61 8.66
CA LEU A 504 5.25 -31.34 9.93
C LEU A 504 5.55 -32.82 9.71
N ALA A 505 4.92 -33.44 8.73
CA ALA A 505 5.15 -34.84 8.39
C ALA A 505 6.60 -35.07 7.90
N GLU A 506 7.17 -34.17 7.12
CA GLU A 506 8.58 -34.18 6.71
C GLU A 506 9.53 -34.07 7.91
N CYS A 507 9.20 -33.21 8.90
CA CYS A 507 10.00 -33.10 10.13
C CYS A 507 9.97 -34.37 10.95
N LEU A 508 8.80 -35.00 11.14
CA LEU A 508 8.66 -36.28 11.85
C LEU A 508 9.42 -37.39 11.14
N LEU A 509 9.33 -37.47 9.80
CA LEU A 509 10.05 -38.44 9.00
C LEU A 509 11.57 -38.30 9.12
N ARG A 510 12.08 -37.07 9.10
CA ARG A 510 13.50 -36.72 9.26
C ARG A 510 14.05 -37.20 10.60
N ASP A 511 13.24 -37.07 11.65
CA ASP A 511 13.55 -37.52 13.00
C ASP A 511 13.36 -39.06 13.20
N GLY A 512 13.10 -39.81 12.12
CA GLY A 512 12.88 -41.25 12.20
C GLY A 512 11.61 -41.65 12.93
N LYS A 513 10.62 -40.75 13.07
CA LYS A 513 9.34 -41.01 13.74
C LYS A 513 8.34 -41.62 12.75
N PRO A 514 7.83 -42.84 12.98
CA PRO A 514 6.83 -43.45 12.10
C PRO A 514 5.54 -42.65 12.15
N ALA A 515 5.24 -41.89 11.13
CA ALA A 515 4.11 -40.98 11.07
C ALA A 515 3.11 -41.30 9.94
N ALA A 516 1.85 -40.99 10.13
CA ALA A 516 0.81 -41.04 9.12
C ALA A 516 -0.13 -39.79 9.20
N ILE A 517 -0.73 -39.44 8.06
CA ILE A 517 -1.67 -38.33 7.97
C ILE A 517 -3.10 -38.87 7.84
N LEU A 518 -4.01 -38.33 8.64
CA LEU A 518 -5.44 -38.66 8.59
C LEU A 518 -6.24 -37.44 8.09
N SER A 519 -6.84 -37.56 6.92
CA SER A 519 -7.66 -36.52 6.30
C SER A 519 -9.14 -36.91 6.23
N ARG A 520 -10.04 -35.90 6.09
CA ARG A 520 -11.50 -36.11 6.12
C ARG A 520 -12.02 -36.74 4.82
N GLY A 521 -11.39 -36.50 3.70
CA GLY A 521 -11.97 -36.75 2.38
C GLY A 521 -13.20 -35.88 2.11
N TYR A 522 -13.23 -35.10 1.05
CA TYR A 522 -14.41 -34.31 0.63
C TYR A 522 -15.13 -35.06 -0.49
N ARG A 523 -16.40 -35.52 -0.20
CA ARG A 523 -17.44 -36.01 -1.12
C ARG A 523 -17.01 -36.96 -2.26
N GLY A 524 -16.86 -38.23 -1.92
CA GLY A 524 -17.25 -39.30 -2.83
C GLY A 524 -18.62 -39.84 -2.37
N PHE A 525 -19.65 -39.79 -3.18
CA PHE A 525 -20.90 -40.53 -2.98
C PHE A 525 -20.62 -42.02 -3.13
N GLY A 526 -20.47 -42.72 -2.00
CA GLY A 526 -20.31 -44.18 -1.99
C GLY A 526 -20.28 -44.67 -0.54
N ARG A 527 -21.36 -45.33 -0.10
CA ARG A 527 -21.39 -46.14 1.12
C ARG A 527 -20.47 -47.34 0.92
N GLY A 528 -19.35 -47.35 1.68
CA GLY A 528 -18.49 -48.52 1.79
C GLY A 528 -17.05 -48.15 2.07
N SER A 529 -16.57 -48.51 3.26
CA SER A 529 -15.12 -48.53 3.57
C SER A 529 -14.47 -49.59 2.67
N ALA A 530 -13.65 -49.17 1.71
CA ALA A 530 -12.83 -50.08 0.94
C ALA A 530 -11.67 -50.61 1.78
N PRO A 531 -11.41 -51.93 1.76
CA PRO A 531 -10.28 -52.54 2.48
C PRO A 531 -8.95 -52.13 1.82
N ALA A 532 -7.91 -52.00 2.67
CA ALA A 532 -6.54 -51.69 2.26
C ALA A 532 -6.02 -52.81 1.33
N GLY A 533 -5.92 -52.52 0.04
CA GLY A 533 -5.35 -53.44 -0.94
C GLY A 533 -5.93 -53.39 -2.35
N ALA A 534 -6.99 -52.60 -2.62
CA ALA A 534 -7.56 -52.51 -3.95
C ALA A 534 -6.76 -51.48 -4.80
N GLN A 535 -6.23 -51.92 -5.91
CA GLN A 535 -5.69 -51.12 -7.02
C GLN A 535 -6.83 -50.25 -7.57
N HIS A 536 -6.72 -48.97 -7.41
CA HIS A 536 -7.75 -48.01 -7.80
C HIS A 536 -7.43 -47.37 -9.14
N GLY A 537 -8.12 -47.86 -10.17
CA GLY A 537 -8.51 -47.03 -11.32
C GLY A 537 -9.79 -46.28 -11.00
N ASP A 538 -9.81 -44.97 -11.24
CA ASP A 538 -11.00 -44.12 -11.43
C ASP A 538 -12.04 -43.91 -10.32
N SER A 539 -11.65 -43.78 -9.05
CA SER A 539 -12.52 -43.13 -8.06
C SER A 539 -12.12 -41.67 -7.85
N PRO A 540 -13.01 -40.69 -7.90
CA PRO A 540 -12.70 -39.30 -7.64
C PRO A 540 -12.39 -39.11 -6.14
N GLY A 541 -11.11 -39.32 -5.75
CA GLY A 541 -10.61 -39.03 -4.41
C GLY A 541 -10.55 -37.52 -4.14
N ALA A 542 -10.54 -37.12 -2.87
CA ALA A 542 -10.40 -35.73 -2.50
C ALA A 542 -9.01 -35.17 -2.90
N ASP A 543 -8.99 -33.98 -3.45
CA ASP A 543 -7.80 -33.32 -4.06
C ASP A 543 -6.63 -33.15 -3.05
N GLU A 544 -6.94 -32.80 -1.80
CA GLU A 544 -5.93 -32.46 -0.76
C GLU A 544 -5.11 -33.67 -0.26
N PRO A 545 -5.68 -34.84 0.09
CA PRO A 545 -4.93 -36.02 0.50
C PRO A 545 -4.03 -36.56 -0.60
N ARG A 546 -4.48 -36.54 -1.85
CA ARG A 546 -3.69 -36.99 -3.00
C ARG A 546 -2.51 -36.06 -3.26
N LEU A 547 -2.67 -34.75 -2.98
CA LEU A 547 -1.59 -33.76 -3.05
C LEU A 547 -0.50 -34.08 -2.02
N LEU A 548 -0.89 -34.29 -0.77
CA LEU A 548 0.03 -34.66 0.31
C LEU A 548 0.78 -35.95 0.02
N GLN A 549 0.09 -36.95 -0.52
CA GLN A 549 0.68 -38.23 -0.87
C GLN A 549 1.78 -38.10 -1.92
N LEU A 550 1.61 -37.23 -2.91
CA LEU A 550 2.60 -36.95 -3.95
C LEU A 550 3.75 -36.10 -3.42
N GLN A 551 3.46 -35.05 -2.65
CA GLN A 551 4.49 -34.18 -2.05
C GLN A 551 5.42 -34.95 -1.14
N LEU A 552 4.90 -35.92 -0.38
CA LEU A 552 5.66 -36.77 0.51
C LEU A 552 6.27 -38.02 -0.19
N ALA A 553 6.17 -38.11 -1.52
CA ALA A 553 6.69 -39.19 -2.33
C ALA A 553 6.31 -40.59 -1.80
N GLY A 554 5.14 -40.77 -1.22
CA GLY A 554 4.66 -42.02 -0.63
C GLY A 554 5.36 -42.46 0.64
N LYS A 555 6.31 -41.65 1.18
CA LYS A 555 7.08 -41.99 2.38
C LYS A 555 6.28 -41.94 3.67
N VAL A 556 5.21 -41.14 3.69
CA VAL A 556 4.25 -41.00 4.79
C VAL A 556 2.88 -41.43 4.31
N PRO A 557 2.25 -42.44 4.93
CA PRO A 557 0.88 -42.86 4.57
C PRO A 557 -0.13 -41.74 4.79
N VAL A 558 -0.97 -41.50 3.79
CA VAL A 558 -2.09 -40.55 3.88
C VAL A 558 -3.38 -41.34 3.72
N VAL A 559 -4.23 -41.34 4.75
CA VAL A 559 -5.45 -42.13 4.77
C VAL A 559 -6.65 -41.21 4.92
N GLU A 560 -7.65 -41.43 4.06
CA GLU A 560 -8.93 -40.71 4.08
C GLU A 560 -9.95 -41.50 4.91
N GLY A 561 -10.68 -40.78 5.76
CA GLY A 561 -11.79 -41.40 6.50
C GLY A 561 -12.60 -40.39 7.29
N ARG A 562 -13.95 -40.55 7.25
CA ARG A 562 -14.83 -39.73 8.09
C ARG A 562 -14.66 -40.10 9.58
N ASP A 563 -14.52 -41.38 9.90
CA ASP A 563 -14.12 -41.90 11.22
C ASP A 563 -12.61 -42.11 11.23
N ARG A 564 -11.87 -41.09 11.71
CA ARG A 564 -10.42 -41.07 11.75
C ARG A 564 -9.83 -42.11 12.72
N TYR A 565 -10.61 -42.50 13.76
CA TYR A 565 -10.19 -43.56 14.66
C TYR A 565 -10.11 -44.92 13.93
N ARG A 566 -11.18 -45.25 13.17
CA ARG A 566 -11.18 -46.47 12.35
C ARG A 566 -10.13 -46.46 11.26
N ALA A 567 -9.92 -45.30 10.63
CA ALA A 567 -8.92 -45.13 9.59
C ALA A 567 -7.48 -45.32 10.09
N ALA A 568 -7.23 -45.00 11.35
CA ALA A 568 -5.89 -45.19 11.99
C ALA A 568 -5.58 -46.64 12.36
N GLN A 569 -6.57 -47.48 12.66
CA GLN A 569 -6.39 -48.84 13.19
C GLN A 569 -5.44 -49.71 12.34
N PRO A 570 -5.60 -49.81 11.00
CA PRO A 570 -4.70 -50.62 10.17
C PRO A 570 -3.25 -50.13 10.18
N LEU A 571 -3.02 -48.84 10.45
CA LEU A 571 -1.71 -48.22 10.45
C LEU A 571 -0.96 -48.47 11.78
N LEU A 572 -1.67 -48.58 12.90
CA LEU A 572 -1.09 -48.99 14.17
C LEU A 572 -0.45 -50.38 14.07
N GLY A 573 -1.11 -51.32 13.37
CA GLY A 573 -0.56 -52.65 13.12
C GLY A 573 0.69 -52.65 12.22
N ARG A 574 0.98 -51.54 11.54
CA ARG A 574 2.17 -51.31 10.74
C ARG A 574 3.29 -50.50 11.46
N GLY A 575 3.15 -50.27 12.76
CA GLY A 575 4.12 -49.57 13.58
C GLY A 575 4.07 -48.06 13.52
N VAL A 576 2.95 -47.44 13.06
CA VAL A 576 2.80 -46.01 13.08
C VAL A 576 2.51 -45.53 14.50
N GLU A 577 3.35 -44.61 15.00
CA GLU A 577 3.28 -44.06 16.36
C GLU A 577 2.81 -42.58 16.41
N TRP A 578 2.82 -41.90 15.28
CA TRP A 578 2.46 -40.50 15.16
C TRP A 578 1.40 -40.30 14.10
N PHE A 579 0.29 -39.65 14.48
CA PHE A 579 -0.79 -39.28 13.55
C PHE A 579 -0.96 -37.77 13.45
N VAL A 580 -0.96 -37.22 12.23
CA VAL A 580 -1.23 -35.82 11.97
C VAL A 580 -2.63 -35.71 11.36
N LEU A 581 -3.53 -35.03 12.05
CA LEU A 581 -4.90 -34.76 11.57
C LEU A 581 -4.91 -33.52 10.70
N ASP A 582 -5.24 -33.64 9.44
CA ASP A 582 -5.55 -32.52 8.58
C ASP A 582 -6.99 -32.05 8.82
N ASP A 583 -7.18 -30.74 8.99
CA ASP A 583 -8.45 -30.09 9.38
C ASP A 583 -9.06 -30.71 10.65
N GLY A 584 -8.20 -30.93 11.66
CA GLY A 584 -8.51 -31.70 12.87
C GLY A 584 -9.16 -30.89 14.01
N PHE A 585 -9.12 -29.55 14.02
CA PHE A 585 -9.50 -28.74 15.19
C PHE A 585 -10.96 -28.92 15.63
N GLN A 586 -11.91 -29.08 14.69
CA GLN A 586 -13.31 -29.35 14.97
C GLN A 586 -13.63 -30.84 15.17
N HIS A 587 -12.67 -31.76 14.94
CA HIS A 587 -12.88 -33.22 15.09
C HIS A 587 -12.66 -33.66 16.54
N LEU A 588 -13.67 -33.44 17.39
CA LEU A 588 -13.62 -33.73 18.84
C LEU A 588 -13.76 -35.22 19.20
N GLU A 589 -14.10 -36.06 18.24
CA GLU A 589 -14.36 -37.50 18.42
C GLU A 589 -13.07 -38.32 18.67
N LEU A 590 -11.90 -37.78 18.24
CA LEU A 590 -10.59 -38.38 18.47
C LEU A 590 -9.82 -37.51 19.48
N GLU A 591 -9.26 -38.14 20.51
CA GLU A 591 -8.38 -37.45 21.46
C GLU A 591 -7.09 -37.02 20.81
N ARG A 592 -6.59 -35.84 21.18
CA ARG A 592 -5.41 -35.23 20.57
C ARG A 592 -4.45 -34.81 21.65
N ASP A 593 -3.16 -35.11 21.41
CA ASP A 593 -2.09 -34.72 22.32
C ASP A 593 -1.64 -33.28 22.08
N VAL A 594 -1.70 -32.81 20.81
CA VAL A 594 -1.36 -31.43 20.46
C VAL A 594 -2.37 -30.85 19.47
N ASN A 595 -2.90 -29.65 19.78
CA ASN A 595 -3.79 -28.90 18.89
C ASN A 595 -3.07 -27.66 18.34
N ILE A 596 -2.74 -27.68 17.08
CA ILE A 596 -2.13 -26.56 16.35
C ILE A 596 -3.23 -25.84 15.57
N VAL A 597 -3.36 -24.53 15.78
CA VAL A 597 -4.37 -23.70 15.10
C VAL A 597 -3.69 -22.65 14.23
N LEU A 598 -3.92 -22.75 12.93
CA LEU A 598 -3.45 -21.77 11.96
C LEU A 598 -4.43 -20.58 11.89
N ILE A 599 -3.88 -19.37 11.96
CA ILE A 599 -4.62 -18.11 11.91
C ILE A 599 -4.11 -17.30 10.72
N ASP A 600 -4.96 -17.07 9.74
CA ASP A 600 -4.63 -16.22 8.60
C ASP A 600 -4.60 -14.75 9.04
N ALA A 601 -3.46 -14.08 8.94
CA ALA A 601 -3.33 -12.68 9.31
C ALA A 601 -4.24 -11.76 8.47
N ALA A 602 -4.59 -12.15 7.25
CA ALA A 602 -5.48 -11.39 6.37
C ALA A 602 -6.96 -11.47 6.78
N ASP A 603 -7.41 -12.60 7.34
CA ASP A 603 -8.79 -12.78 7.86
C ASP A 603 -8.81 -13.68 9.10
N PRO A 604 -8.31 -13.21 10.25
CA PRO A 604 -8.04 -14.06 11.41
C PRO A 604 -9.31 -14.69 12.02
N PHE A 605 -10.46 -14.04 11.84
CA PHE A 605 -11.72 -14.47 12.49
C PHE A 605 -12.90 -14.63 11.52
N GLY A 606 -12.64 -14.62 10.19
CA GLY A 606 -13.64 -14.90 9.17
C GLY A 606 -14.85 -13.96 9.14
N GLY A 607 -14.70 -12.72 9.62
CA GLY A 607 -15.80 -11.74 9.67
C GLY A 607 -16.98 -12.10 10.59
N GLY A 608 -16.86 -13.16 11.41
CA GLY A 608 -17.87 -13.65 12.34
C GLY A 608 -18.21 -15.12 12.13
N LEU A 609 -19.15 -15.63 12.93
CA LEU A 609 -19.58 -17.02 12.87
C LEU A 609 -20.43 -17.34 11.64
N LEU A 610 -20.42 -18.61 11.22
CA LEU A 610 -21.35 -19.13 10.23
C LEU A 610 -22.82 -18.97 10.74
N PRO A 611 -23.81 -18.79 9.85
CA PRO A 611 -23.68 -18.63 8.39
C PRO A 611 -23.40 -17.19 7.92
N ALA A 612 -23.45 -16.18 8.80
CA ALA A 612 -23.25 -14.78 8.42
C ALA A 612 -21.77 -14.38 8.24
N GLY A 613 -20.85 -15.18 8.76
CA GLY A 613 -19.40 -15.08 8.60
C GLY A 613 -18.77 -16.40 8.18
N ARG A 614 -17.46 -16.56 8.36
CA ARG A 614 -16.70 -17.75 7.94
C ARG A 614 -16.16 -18.56 9.13
N ALA A 615 -16.29 -18.08 10.38
CA ALA A 615 -15.81 -18.81 11.54
C ALA A 615 -16.73 -20.04 11.84
N ARG A 616 -16.09 -21.21 12.00
CA ARG A 616 -16.76 -22.47 12.33
C ARG A 616 -17.08 -22.58 13.83
N GLU A 617 -16.34 -21.84 14.64
CA GLU A 617 -16.50 -21.82 16.10
C GLU A 617 -16.23 -20.42 16.65
N PRO A 618 -16.77 -20.08 17.84
CA PRO A 618 -16.48 -18.80 18.47
C PRO A 618 -15.00 -18.69 18.87
N ARG A 619 -14.53 -17.45 19.04
CA ARG A 619 -13.11 -17.17 19.40
C ARG A 619 -12.67 -17.83 20.69
N SER A 620 -13.60 -18.08 21.63
CA SER A 620 -13.33 -18.83 22.87
C SER A 620 -12.84 -20.26 22.62
N ALA A 621 -13.09 -20.85 21.46
CA ALA A 621 -12.54 -22.15 21.08
C ALA A 621 -11.01 -22.18 21.02
N LEU A 622 -10.35 -21.02 20.83
CA LEU A 622 -8.89 -20.89 20.84
C LEU A 622 -8.24 -21.29 22.17
N ARG A 623 -9.02 -21.37 23.28
CA ARG A 623 -8.52 -21.92 24.55
C ARG A 623 -8.07 -23.37 24.46
N ARG A 624 -8.54 -24.11 23.44
CA ARG A 624 -8.15 -25.51 23.20
C ARG A 624 -6.88 -25.66 22.37
N ALA A 625 -6.37 -24.54 21.83
CA ALA A 625 -5.12 -24.56 21.06
C ALA A 625 -3.94 -24.67 22.02
N ASP A 626 -3.02 -25.59 21.73
CA ASP A 626 -1.75 -25.73 22.42
C ASP A 626 -0.67 -24.88 21.74
N ILE A 627 -0.81 -24.64 20.42
CA ILE A 627 0.08 -23.81 19.61
C ILE A 627 -0.76 -22.99 18.62
N LEU A 628 -0.46 -21.71 18.47
CA LEU A 628 -1.01 -20.83 17.46
C LEU A 628 0.05 -20.48 16.43
N VAL A 629 -0.29 -20.60 15.15
CA VAL A 629 0.60 -20.23 14.05
C VAL A 629 -0.08 -19.18 13.18
N ILE A 630 0.46 -17.97 13.18
CA ILE A 630 -0.02 -16.88 12.32
C ILE A 630 0.61 -17.05 10.95
N THR A 631 -0.23 -17.21 9.92
CA THR A 631 0.21 -17.35 8.53
C THR A 631 0.09 -16.01 7.79
N ARG A 632 0.89 -15.84 6.71
CA ARG A 632 0.90 -14.65 5.84
C ARG A 632 1.33 -13.34 6.50
N ALA A 633 2.00 -13.38 7.63
CA ALA A 633 2.64 -12.22 8.26
C ALA A 633 3.95 -12.64 8.91
N LEU A 634 4.95 -11.76 8.86
CA LEU A 634 6.21 -11.94 9.59
C LEU A 634 6.12 -11.44 11.03
N ARG A 635 5.23 -10.49 11.28
CA ARG A 635 4.94 -9.91 12.60
C ARG A 635 3.56 -9.26 12.60
N ALA A 636 2.73 -9.53 13.60
CA ALA A 636 1.37 -8.99 13.72
C ALA A 636 1.00 -8.70 15.19
N PRO A 637 1.62 -7.71 15.87
CA PRO A 637 1.44 -7.48 17.31
C PRO A 637 0.00 -7.15 17.69
N GLY A 638 -0.76 -6.48 16.82
CA GLY A 638 -2.19 -6.22 17.05
C GLY A 638 -3.03 -7.50 17.04
N LEU A 639 -2.70 -8.46 16.17
CA LEU A 639 -3.36 -9.76 16.13
C LEU A 639 -2.93 -10.63 17.32
N GLU A 640 -1.64 -10.64 17.67
CA GLU A 640 -1.16 -11.32 18.89
C GLU A 640 -1.93 -10.88 20.13
N ALA A 641 -2.05 -9.56 20.34
CA ALA A 641 -2.81 -9.01 21.46
C ALA A 641 -4.30 -9.41 21.43
N ALA A 642 -4.89 -9.59 20.25
CA ALA A 642 -6.25 -10.08 20.10
C ALA A 642 -6.37 -11.59 20.42
N LEU A 643 -5.38 -12.40 20.03
CA LEU A 643 -5.33 -13.84 20.29
C LEU A 643 -5.06 -14.12 21.77
N ARG A 644 -4.17 -13.36 22.41
CA ARG A 644 -3.87 -13.47 23.85
C ARG A 644 -5.07 -13.26 24.76
N ARG A 645 -6.13 -12.58 24.32
CA ARG A 645 -7.41 -12.47 25.05
C ARG A 645 -8.20 -13.77 25.10
N HIS A 646 -7.86 -14.74 24.24
CA HIS A 646 -8.60 -15.99 24.07
C HIS A 646 -7.76 -17.25 24.27
N SER A 647 -6.44 -17.14 24.27
CA SER A 647 -5.51 -18.29 24.42
C SER A 647 -4.18 -17.86 25.01
N GLU A 648 -3.60 -18.71 25.86
CA GLU A 648 -2.26 -18.57 26.43
C GLU A 648 -1.20 -19.33 25.62
N ALA A 649 -1.62 -20.07 24.59
CA ALA A 649 -0.75 -20.86 23.74
C ALA A 649 0.39 -20.02 23.13
N PRO A 650 1.61 -20.57 22.96
CA PRO A 650 2.70 -19.92 22.26
C PRO A 650 2.26 -19.56 20.84
N ILE A 651 2.69 -18.38 20.36
CA ILE A 651 2.37 -17.86 19.02
C ILE A 651 3.62 -17.88 18.20
N PHE A 652 3.54 -18.51 17.02
CA PHE A 652 4.58 -18.56 16.02
C PHE A 652 4.09 -17.96 14.70
N TYR A 653 5.00 -17.75 13.76
CA TYR A 653 4.72 -17.22 12.44
C TYR A 653 5.13 -18.22 11.36
N ALA A 654 4.37 -18.24 10.25
CA ALA A 654 4.72 -19.01 9.07
C ALA A 654 4.44 -18.21 7.79
N THR A 655 5.30 -18.36 6.80
CA THR A 655 5.19 -17.68 5.51
C THR A 655 5.06 -18.68 4.38
N THR A 656 4.32 -18.29 3.35
CA THR A 656 4.26 -19.05 2.11
C THR A 656 5.50 -18.69 1.28
N VAL A 657 6.26 -19.68 0.90
CA VAL A 657 7.43 -19.56 0.02
C VAL A 657 7.17 -20.29 -1.28
N TRP A 658 7.72 -19.76 -2.35
CA TRP A 658 7.76 -20.43 -3.64
C TRP A 658 8.80 -21.56 -3.60
N ASP A 659 8.47 -22.69 -4.21
CA ASP A 659 9.34 -23.85 -4.30
C ASP A 659 9.82 -24.02 -5.74
N GLU A 660 8.91 -24.37 -6.66
CA GLU A 660 9.23 -24.57 -8.08
C GLU A 660 8.01 -24.41 -9.00
N LEU A 661 8.26 -24.24 -10.30
CA LEU A 661 7.26 -24.38 -11.37
C LEU A 661 7.37 -25.77 -12.01
N LEU A 662 6.31 -26.55 -11.88
CA LEU A 662 6.21 -27.86 -12.47
C LEU A 662 5.56 -27.76 -13.87
N PRO A 663 6.27 -28.18 -14.95
CA PRO A 663 5.64 -28.23 -16.27
C PRO A 663 4.53 -29.28 -16.27
N ILE A 664 3.35 -28.89 -16.75
CA ILE A 664 2.23 -29.82 -16.93
C ILE A 664 2.31 -30.35 -18.36
N SER A 665 3.00 -31.49 -18.55
CA SER A 665 3.05 -32.24 -19.79
C SER A 665 2.32 -33.59 -19.66
N ILE A 666 1.62 -34.01 -20.71
CA ILE A 666 0.72 -35.18 -20.74
C ILE A 666 1.34 -36.51 -20.28
N PRO A 667 2.66 -36.79 -20.41
CA PRO A 667 3.21 -38.07 -19.93
C PRO A 667 3.60 -38.08 -18.44
N ALA A 668 3.95 -36.97 -17.83
CA ALA A 668 4.57 -36.96 -16.49
C ALA A 668 3.59 -37.19 -15.33
N PHE A 669 2.32 -36.85 -15.49
CA PHE A 669 1.28 -37.09 -14.47
C PHE A 669 0.62 -38.48 -14.56
N ALA A 670 0.72 -39.15 -15.70
CA ALA A 670 0.19 -40.50 -15.88
C ALA A 670 1.21 -41.62 -15.55
N VAL A 671 2.52 -41.35 -15.52
CA VAL A 671 3.59 -42.35 -15.32
C VAL A 671 3.96 -42.53 -13.87
N ALA A 672 3.49 -41.70 -12.95
CA ALA A 672 3.67 -41.97 -11.50
C ALA A 672 2.90 -43.20 -10.99
N GLU A 673 2.14 -43.90 -11.84
CA GLU A 673 1.43 -45.13 -11.50
C GLU A 673 2.19 -46.43 -11.85
N ARG A 674 3.40 -46.39 -12.45
CA ARG A 674 4.13 -47.62 -12.79
C ARG A 674 5.57 -47.66 -12.22
N ALA A 675 5.75 -48.59 -11.30
CA ALA A 675 6.98 -49.23 -10.80
C ALA A 675 7.91 -48.46 -9.86
N PRO A 676 8.22 -49.02 -8.68
CA PRO A 676 9.32 -48.57 -7.83
C PRO A 676 10.65 -49.18 -8.36
N GLY A 677 11.57 -48.38 -8.82
CA GLY A 677 12.93 -48.82 -9.13
C GLY A 677 13.51 -48.13 -10.36
N SER A 678 14.20 -47.05 -10.10
CA SER A 678 15.36 -46.46 -10.75
C SER A 678 15.31 -44.95 -10.74
N LEU A 679 15.79 -44.33 -9.68
CA LEU A 679 16.09 -42.91 -9.61
C LEU A 679 17.55 -42.73 -10.10
N GLY A 680 17.68 -42.37 -11.37
CA GLY A 680 18.83 -41.65 -11.87
C GLY A 680 18.58 -40.16 -11.65
N SER A 681 19.40 -39.53 -10.82
CA SER A 681 19.46 -38.10 -10.64
C SER A 681 19.87 -37.43 -11.95
N SER A 682 18.92 -36.84 -12.66
CA SER A 682 19.20 -35.84 -13.69
C SER A 682 18.38 -34.62 -13.40
N SER A 683 19.04 -33.65 -12.78
CA SER A 683 18.61 -32.25 -12.78
C SER A 683 18.50 -31.77 -14.24
N VAL A 684 17.30 -31.83 -14.79
CA VAL A 684 17.02 -31.20 -16.08
C VAL A 684 16.88 -29.71 -15.79
N SER A 685 17.99 -28.98 -15.96
CA SER A 685 17.98 -27.55 -16.19
C SER A 685 17.00 -27.27 -17.34
N ALA A 686 16.08 -26.36 -17.13
CA ALA A 686 15.13 -25.86 -18.15
C ALA A 686 15.90 -25.08 -19.26
N GLN A 687 16.68 -25.83 -20.06
CA GLN A 687 17.35 -25.32 -21.25
C GLN A 687 17.17 -26.34 -22.37
N SER A 688 16.04 -26.29 -23.06
CA SER A 688 15.98 -26.58 -24.48
C SER A 688 14.58 -26.42 -25.04
N SER A 689 14.47 -25.55 -26.03
CA SER A 689 13.41 -25.24 -26.99
C SER A 689 12.49 -24.09 -26.65
N ALA A 690 13.03 -22.87 -26.68
CA ALA A 690 12.37 -21.70 -27.29
C ALA A 690 13.44 -20.60 -27.46
N ALA A 691 14.03 -20.56 -28.65
CA ALA A 691 14.75 -19.39 -29.14
C ALA A 691 13.76 -18.26 -29.36
N SER A 692 13.49 -17.47 -28.29
CA SER A 692 12.99 -16.09 -28.41
C SER A 692 13.53 -15.32 -27.21
N ASN A 693 14.29 -14.28 -27.50
CA ASN A 693 14.91 -13.33 -26.58
C ASN A 693 13.87 -12.58 -25.74
N GLY A 694 13.36 -13.17 -24.63
CA GLY A 694 12.42 -12.47 -23.73
C GLY A 694 12.13 -13.29 -22.48
N ARG A 695 12.04 -12.61 -21.32
CA ARG A 695 11.59 -13.23 -20.07
C ARG A 695 10.14 -13.74 -20.25
N PRO A 696 9.77 -14.93 -19.70
CA PRO A 696 8.42 -15.47 -19.82
C PRO A 696 7.38 -14.52 -19.23
N ARG A 697 6.23 -14.41 -19.91
CA ARG A 697 5.09 -13.59 -19.50
C ARG A 697 3.94 -14.54 -19.12
N TYR A 698 3.73 -14.69 -17.81
CA TYR A 698 2.78 -15.63 -17.26
C TYR A 698 1.37 -15.04 -17.19
N PHE A 699 0.38 -15.80 -17.63
CA PHE A 699 -1.04 -15.56 -17.31
C PHE A 699 -1.46 -16.54 -16.23
N ALA A 700 -1.92 -16.03 -15.07
CA ALA A 700 -2.24 -16.84 -13.92
C ALA A 700 -3.74 -17.17 -13.86
N PHE A 701 -4.09 -18.40 -13.47
CA PHE A 701 -5.48 -18.77 -13.20
C PHE A 701 -5.56 -19.73 -12.02
N CYS A 702 -6.66 -19.68 -11.25
CA CYS A 702 -6.90 -20.63 -10.16
C CYS A 702 -8.36 -20.72 -9.74
N GLY A 703 -8.77 -21.90 -9.21
CA GLY A 703 -10.05 -22.20 -8.59
C GLY A 703 -9.87 -22.63 -7.13
N ILE A 704 -9.41 -21.71 -6.28
CA ILE A 704 -9.16 -21.95 -4.86
C ILE A 704 -9.95 -20.96 -4.00
N GLY A 705 -10.16 -21.27 -2.72
CA GLY A 705 -10.96 -20.46 -1.80
C GLY A 705 -10.43 -19.04 -1.50
N ASN A 706 -9.20 -18.70 -1.95
CA ASN A 706 -8.61 -17.37 -1.85
C ASN A 706 -7.71 -17.08 -3.06
N PRO A 707 -8.29 -16.76 -4.23
CA PRO A 707 -7.54 -16.50 -5.47
C PRO A 707 -6.57 -15.33 -5.36
N ASP A 708 -7.01 -14.23 -4.74
CA ASP A 708 -6.24 -12.99 -4.62
C ASP A 708 -4.90 -13.20 -3.91
N ALA A 709 -4.88 -14.10 -2.92
CA ALA A 709 -3.65 -14.44 -2.22
C ALA A 709 -2.64 -15.15 -3.13
N PHE A 710 -3.09 -16.09 -3.97
CA PHE A 710 -2.24 -16.77 -4.93
C PHE A 710 -1.66 -15.80 -5.95
N PHE A 711 -2.48 -14.95 -6.54
CA PHE A 711 -2.02 -13.97 -7.52
C PHE A 711 -1.04 -12.95 -6.92
N SER A 712 -1.31 -12.46 -5.70
CA SER A 712 -0.41 -11.56 -4.98
C SER A 712 0.95 -12.22 -4.67
N ASP A 713 0.93 -13.47 -4.23
CA ASP A 713 2.14 -14.23 -3.96
C ASP A 713 2.93 -14.47 -5.26
N LEU A 714 2.26 -14.83 -6.34
CA LEU A 714 2.89 -15.06 -7.65
C LEU A 714 3.58 -13.79 -8.18
N ARG A 715 2.93 -12.62 -8.06
CA ARG A 715 3.54 -11.33 -8.44
C ARG A 715 4.76 -11.01 -7.58
N ARG A 716 4.71 -11.28 -6.28
CA ARG A 716 5.83 -11.08 -5.36
C ARG A 716 7.04 -11.96 -5.73
N TRP A 717 6.79 -13.17 -6.23
CA TRP A 717 7.83 -14.10 -6.67
C TRP A 717 8.29 -13.88 -8.12
N SER A 718 7.79 -12.86 -8.81
CA SER A 718 8.10 -12.60 -10.23
C SER A 718 9.60 -12.53 -10.52
N GLY A 719 10.42 -12.00 -9.59
CA GLY A 719 11.88 -12.01 -9.68
C GLY A 719 12.50 -13.42 -9.63
N GLN A 720 11.94 -14.31 -8.80
CA GLN A 720 12.39 -15.71 -8.67
C GLN A 720 11.89 -16.56 -9.84
N LEU A 721 10.70 -16.24 -10.37
CA LEU A 721 10.11 -16.87 -11.56
C LEU A 721 10.84 -16.49 -12.86
N GLN A 722 11.77 -15.53 -12.80
CA GLN A 722 12.48 -14.96 -13.96
C GLN A 722 11.53 -14.46 -15.07
N GLY A 723 10.28 -14.10 -14.70
CA GLY A 723 9.23 -13.69 -15.62
C GLY A 723 8.28 -12.67 -14.99
N THR A 724 7.26 -12.24 -15.74
CA THR A 724 6.24 -11.28 -15.28
C THR A 724 4.85 -11.86 -15.40
N VAL A 725 3.98 -11.58 -14.40
CA VAL A 725 2.54 -11.91 -14.48
C VAL A 725 1.83 -10.80 -15.25
N VAL A 726 1.21 -11.14 -16.39
CA VAL A 726 0.58 -10.17 -17.31
C VAL A 726 -0.94 -10.16 -17.23
N GLY A 727 -1.56 -11.17 -16.60
CA GLY A 727 -2.99 -11.22 -16.42
C GLY A 727 -3.39 -12.35 -15.47
N GLU A 728 -4.64 -12.33 -15.01
CA GLU A 728 -5.16 -13.23 -14.00
C GLU A 728 -6.64 -13.56 -14.23
N ARG A 729 -7.02 -14.79 -13.86
CA ARG A 729 -8.41 -15.23 -13.89
C ARG A 729 -8.72 -16.15 -12.72
N SER A 730 -9.78 -15.86 -11.97
CA SER A 730 -10.26 -16.71 -10.88
C SER A 730 -11.49 -17.51 -11.28
N PHE A 731 -11.58 -18.72 -10.76
CA PHE A 731 -12.71 -19.64 -10.88
C PHE A 731 -13.26 -19.98 -9.49
N PRO A 732 -14.48 -20.53 -9.38
CA PRO A 732 -15.02 -20.99 -8.10
C PRO A 732 -14.11 -22.01 -7.41
N ASP A 733 -14.12 -22.07 -6.07
CA ASP A 733 -13.31 -23.04 -5.32
C ASP A 733 -13.65 -24.49 -5.74
N HIS A 734 -12.61 -25.32 -5.94
CA HIS A 734 -12.70 -26.68 -6.48
C HIS A 734 -13.29 -26.76 -7.90
N HIS A 735 -13.05 -25.75 -8.74
CA HIS A 735 -13.49 -25.76 -10.13
C HIS A 735 -12.90 -26.93 -10.92
N ARG A 736 -13.72 -27.62 -11.70
CA ARG A 736 -13.29 -28.59 -12.70
C ARG A 736 -13.26 -27.90 -14.05
N TYR A 737 -12.10 -27.78 -14.62
CA TYR A 737 -11.90 -27.05 -15.85
C TYR A 737 -12.41 -27.84 -17.05
N SER A 738 -13.20 -27.21 -17.91
CA SER A 738 -13.57 -27.72 -19.22
C SER A 738 -12.52 -27.33 -20.28
N SER A 739 -12.58 -27.93 -21.46
CA SER A 739 -11.76 -27.50 -22.59
C SER A 739 -12.11 -26.08 -23.05
N GLU A 740 -13.36 -25.65 -22.86
CA GLU A 740 -13.80 -24.27 -23.13
C GLU A 740 -13.17 -23.27 -22.15
N ASP A 741 -13.12 -23.60 -20.83
CA ASP A 741 -12.47 -22.75 -19.83
C ASP A 741 -10.99 -22.53 -20.16
N LEU A 742 -10.27 -23.59 -20.56
CA LEU A 742 -8.87 -23.49 -20.96
C LEU A 742 -8.69 -22.63 -22.21
N SER A 743 -9.54 -22.80 -23.21
CA SER A 743 -9.52 -22.00 -24.44
C SER A 743 -9.76 -20.52 -24.16
N GLU A 744 -10.66 -20.20 -23.22
CA GLU A 744 -10.88 -18.82 -22.77
C GLU A 744 -9.70 -18.25 -21.99
N VAL A 745 -9.07 -19.05 -21.12
CA VAL A 745 -7.84 -18.66 -20.40
C VAL A 745 -6.70 -18.39 -21.39
N GLU A 746 -6.51 -19.25 -22.40
CA GLU A 746 -5.50 -19.05 -23.43
C GLU A 746 -5.75 -17.81 -24.28
N ARG A 747 -6.98 -17.56 -24.66
CA ARG A 747 -7.36 -16.35 -25.39
C ARG A 747 -7.02 -15.10 -24.58
N ALA A 748 -7.45 -15.05 -23.31
CA ALA A 748 -7.16 -13.94 -22.41
C ALA A 748 -5.64 -13.76 -22.18
N ALA A 749 -4.90 -14.87 -22.10
CA ALA A 749 -3.45 -14.84 -22.01
C ALA A 749 -2.82 -14.18 -23.25
N ARG A 750 -3.22 -14.57 -24.46
CA ARG A 750 -2.73 -13.99 -25.71
C ARG A 750 -3.07 -12.52 -25.85
N GLU A 751 -4.29 -12.13 -25.53
CA GLU A 751 -4.76 -10.73 -25.51
C GLU A 751 -3.93 -9.87 -24.56
N SER A 752 -3.50 -10.42 -23.41
CA SER A 752 -2.61 -9.77 -22.45
C SER A 752 -1.12 -9.88 -22.83
N GLY A 753 -0.78 -10.50 -23.94
CA GLY A 753 0.58 -10.76 -24.38
C GLY A 753 1.31 -11.80 -23.54
N GLY A 754 0.60 -12.73 -22.91
CA GLY A 754 1.16 -13.86 -22.17
C GLY A 754 1.80 -14.91 -23.10
N THR A 755 2.90 -15.50 -22.65
CA THR A 755 3.65 -16.54 -23.37
C THR A 755 3.54 -17.91 -22.68
N ALA A 756 3.03 -17.96 -21.44
CA ALA A 756 2.83 -19.15 -20.65
C ALA A 756 1.67 -19.00 -19.67
N LEU A 757 1.08 -20.14 -19.28
CA LEU A 757 0.03 -20.23 -18.28
C LEU A 757 0.58 -20.73 -16.96
N VAL A 758 0.05 -20.25 -15.83
CA VAL A 758 0.41 -20.74 -14.50
C VAL A 758 -0.83 -20.91 -13.63
N CYS A 759 -0.96 -22.06 -12.97
CA CYS A 759 -2.02 -22.35 -12.02
C CYS A 759 -1.45 -22.92 -10.71
N THR A 760 -2.30 -23.22 -9.71
CA THR A 760 -1.86 -23.93 -8.51
C THR A 760 -1.71 -25.43 -8.76
N GLU A 761 -0.95 -26.16 -7.92
CA GLU A 761 -0.90 -27.63 -7.99
C GLU A 761 -2.26 -28.29 -7.81
N LYS A 762 -3.18 -27.66 -7.06
CA LYS A 762 -4.56 -28.13 -6.87
C LYS A 762 -5.36 -28.01 -8.18
N ASP A 763 -5.22 -26.89 -8.89
CA ASP A 763 -5.92 -26.64 -10.15
C ASP A 763 -5.39 -27.53 -11.28
N ALA A 764 -4.09 -27.78 -11.30
CA ALA A 764 -3.44 -28.63 -12.30
C ALA A 764 -4.08 -30.02 -12.43
N ARG A 765 -4.71 -30.52 -11.37
CA ARG A 765 -5.38 -31.83 -11.32
C ARG A 765 -6.81 -31.80 -11.79
N ASN A 766 -7.41 -30.62 -11.75
CA ASN A 766 -8.79 -30.42 -12.19
C ASN A 766 -8.86 -30.02 -13.67
N LEU A 767 -7.73 -30.09 -14.38
CA LEU A 767 -7.66 -29.82 -15.80
C LEU A 767 -8.22 -30.98 -16.64
N PRO A 768 -8.84 -30.70 -17.81
CA PRO A 768 -9.37 -31.74 -18.67
C PRO A 768 -8.25 -32.57 -19.32
N LEU A 769 -8.48 -33.85 -19.51
CA LEU A 769 -7.61 -34.75 -20.25
C LEU A 769 -8.35 -35.25 -21.52
N PRO A 770 -7.75 -35.18 -22.73
CA PRO A 770 -6.41 -34.69 -23.04
C PRO A 770 -6.29 -33.15 -22.90
N LEU A 771 -5.10 -32.70 -22.52
CA LEU A 771 -4.85 -31.28 -22.35
C LEU A 771 -4.81 -30.58 -23.73
N ALA A 772 -5.75 -29.70 -24.01
CA ALA A 772 -5.84 -28.95 -25.27
C ALA A 772 -5.18 -27.58 -25.23
N ALA A 773 -4.18 -27.38 -24.33
CA ALA A 773 -3.47 -26.12 -24.22
C ALA A 773 -2.34 -26.01 -25.25
N THR A 774 -2.26 -24.87 -25.95
CA THR A 774 -1.19 -24.58 -26.93
C THR A 774 -0.06 -23.76 -26.32
N LEU A 775 -0.33 -23.00 -25.23
CA LEU A 775 0.69 -22.31 -24.44
C LEU A 775 1.30 -23.26 -23.41
N PRO A 776 2.62 -23.13 -23.09
CA PRO A 776 3.22 -23.84 -21.98
C PRO A 776 2.45 -23.59 -20.69
N LEU A 777 2.11 -24.66 -19.98
CA LEU A 777 1.33 -24.61 -18.74
C LEU A 777 2.14 -25.14 -17.57
N PHE A 778 2.14 -24.40 -16.48
CA PHE A 778 2.90 -24.72 -15.26
C PHE A 778 2.01 -24.75 -14.02
N ALA A 779 2.31 -25.68 -13.11
CA ALA A 779 1.75 -25.69 -11.76
C ALA A 779 2.76 -25.03 -10.81
N CYS A 780 2.29 -24.04 -10.06
CA CYS A 780 3.07 -23.36 -9.03
C CYS A 780 3.05 -24.17 -7.73
N ARG A 781 4.18 -24.74 -7.33
CA ARG A 781 4.38 -25.41 -6.04
C ARG A 781 4.76 -24.40 -4.98
N ILE A 782 4.04 -24.45 -3.85
CA ILE A 782 4.25 -23.58 -2.69
C ILE A 782 4.45 -24.41 -1.44
N ARG A 783 5.26 -23.91 -0.50
CA ARG A 783 5.39 -24.46 0.86
C ARG A 783 5.02 -23.42 1.89
N LEU A 784 4.43 -23.84 2.99
CA LEU A 784 4.26 -23.02 4.18
C LEU A 784 5.37 -23.36 5.16
N VAL A 785 6.26 -22.40 5.41
CA VAL A 785 7.45 -22.60 6.22
C VAL A 785 7.35 -21.70 7.47
N PRO A 786 7.44 -22.28 8.68
CA PRO A 786 7.57 -21.49 9.90
C PRO A 786 8.82 -20.61 9.84
N THR A 787 8.73 -19.41 10.39
CA THR A 787 9.85 -18.45 10.42
C THR A 787 11.02 -18.99 11.25
N ASP A 788 10.70 -19.72 12.34
CA ASP A 788 11.66 -20.47 13.14
C ASP A 788 11.16 -21.92 13.21
N GLN A 789 11.66 -22.73 12.27
CA GLN A 789 11.25 -24.13 12.11
C GLN A 789 11.60 -24.97 13.32
N GLU A 790 12.81 -24.77 13.87
CA GLU A 790 13.28 -25.55 15.03
C GLU A 790 12.47 -25.24 16.29
N ALA A 791 12.20 -23.96 16.56
CA ALA A 791 11.43 -23.58 17.73
C ALA A 791 9.99 -24.11 17.66
N VAL A 792 9.33 -24.03 16.47
CA VAL A 792 7.98 -24.60 16.29
C VAL A 792 7.98 -26.09 16.47
N TYR A 793 8.90 -26.81 15.84
CA TYR A 793 8.97 -28.26 15.91
C TYR A 793 9.29 -28.73 17.34
N ARG A 794 10.25 -28.09 18.01
CA ARG A 794 10.59 -28.37 19.43
C ARG A 794 9.40 -28.13 20.35
N ALA A 795 8.65 -27.06 20.16
CA ALA A 795 7.45 -26.79 20.94
C ALA A 795 6.38 -27.89 20.75
N ILE A 796 6.19 -28.38 19.50
CA ILE A 796 5.26 -29.48 19.22
C ILE A 796 5.68 -30.76 19.96
N LEU A 797 6.96 -31.14 19.90
CA LEU A 797 7.46 -32.33 20.59
C LEU A 797 7.33 -32.22 22.11
N GLN A 798 7.70 -31.07 22.68
CA GLN A 798 7.57 -30.84 24.14
C GLN A 798 6.12 -30.93 24.63
N MET A 799 5.15 -30.43 23.83
CA MET A 799 3.74 -30.55 24.19
C MET A 799 3.24 -31.99 24.09
N ALA A 800 3.69 -32.73 23.09
CA ALA A 800 3.36 -34.14 22.94
C ALA A 800 3.89 -34.99 24.12
N ASP A 801 5.16 -34.77 24.50
CA ASP A 801 5.82 -35.51 25.61
C ASP A 801 5.16 -35.21 26.97
N ARG A 802 4.83 -33.94 27.25
CA ARG A 802 4.13 -33.54 28.48
C ARG A 802 2.79 -34.26 28.66
N ARG A 803 2.03 -34.46 27.58
CA ARG A 803 0.75 -35.15 27.65
C ARG A 803 0.89 -36.67 27.71
N ARG A 804 1.94 -37.24 27.09
CA ARG A 804 2.27 -38.69 27.28
C ARG A 804 2.65 -38.97 28.73
N GLY A 805 3.53 -38.18 29.35
CA GLY A 805 3.96 -38.32 30.72
C GLY A 805 2.86 -38.08 31.78
N ALA A 806 1.84 -37.28 31.44
CA ALA A 806 0.67 -37.08 32.32
C ALA A 806 -0.39 -38.20 32.19
N SER A 807 -0.25 -39.08 31.22
CA SER A 807 -1.19 -40.18 30.91
C SER A 807 -0.63 -41.57 31.21
N ALA A 808 0.70 -41.69 31.46
CA ALA A 808 1.39 -42.85 32.02
C ALA A 808 1.37 -42.75 33.56
#